data_52bec92af4c0baf40d360ae43b127d64
#
_entry.id   52bec92af4c0baf40d360ae43b127d64
#
_cell.length_a   1.000
_cell.length_b   1.000
_cell.length_c   1.000
_cell.angle_alpha   90.00
_cell.angle_beta   90.00
_cell.angle_gamma   90.00
#
_symmetry.space_group_name_H-M   'P 1'
#
loop_
_entity.id
_entity.type
_entity.pdbx_description
1 polymer ?
#
loop_
_entity_poly.entity_id
_entity_poly.type
_entity_poly.pdbx_seq_one_letter_code
_entity_poly.pdbx_strand_id
1 'polypeptide(L)'
;VFGTFGSKDRLKLISEGVRNMASESRTLSKAEIIQLQKQGCNCSDWTSIKVAQSFDPERVRFTHFSGKVEIGELKETIAFHGGVKKPAGISQATIHNCKIGNNVYINNINTYIANYIIEDNVVIDNVDLLAVEQESSFGNGTEAVVVNEAGGREIPIYDHLSAHTAYVIAFYRHRPKVIENLRKMIAGYTKSVTSSIGLLAKGAKIINCRIIKNVKVGPATVIEGASRLENGSINSCPEDPVYIGPGVFAEDFIVCSGSKISDGAIISKCFVGQSTELAKQYSAENSVFFANCGGFHGEACSIFAGPYTVTHHKSTLLIAGLFSFLNAGSGTNQSNHMYKLGPVHQGIVERGSKTASDSYMLWPAKVGAFTVVMGRHYRNSDTSDLPFSYLIEHEDESILVPGVNLRSVGTVRDARKWPKRDKRKDPKKLDYINFKLLSPYTIQKMLNGRKLLTNLKLTSGATSDYYTYHSCKIKSSSLDNGIKLYQIGIDKFLGNCLIKRLEDKQLKNIDGLRAVLSPQTTTGTGKWVDLAGLFAPEESVQKMLSDIENGSISTLEQVTEAFQSMHNDYPAYEWAWTAGVLQQRLGKTINKITTDDVIELTTKWKEAVVELDHKLYADAKKEFADIAQIGYGIDGNEQTTHSDFAQVRGVFEKDSFVSEIEKHIAGKTKLADELISRMEKLR
;
A
#
# COMPACT_ATOMS: atom_id res chain seq x y z
N VAL A 1 10.02 -4.47 -26.15
CA VAL A 1 9.65 -5.88 -26.44
C VAL A 1 9.92 -6.68 -25.17
N PHE A 2 8.97 -6.77 -24.26
CA PHE A 2 9.02 -7.69 -23.11
C PHE A 2 7.74 -8.51 -23.15
N GLY A 3 7.89 -9.81 -23.38
CA GLY A 3 6.82 -10.78 -23.44
C GLY A 3 6.19 -11.00 -22.06
N THR A 4 4.89 -10.89 -22.00
CA THR A 4 4.06 -11.22 -20.83
C THR A 4 4.00 -12.74 -20.67
N PHE A 5 4.51 -13.23 -19.54
CA PHE A 5 4.34 -14.63 -19.13
C PHE A 5 2.94 -14.82 -18.54
N GLY A 6 2.05 -15.49 -19.26
CA GLY A 6 0.70 -15.84 -18.84
C GLY A 6 0.68 -16.95 -17.76
N SER A 7 -0.47 -17.12 -17.09
CA SER A 7 -0.69 -18.15 -16.06
C SER A 7 -0.39 -19.58 -16.51
N LYS A 8 -0.54 -19.88 -17.81
CA LYS A 8 -0.08 -21.13 -18.44
C LYS A 8 1.44 -21.30 -18.37
N ASP A 9 2.20 -20.22 -18.37
CA ASP A 9 3.67 -20.29 -18.29
C ASP A 9 4.15 -20.53 -16.86
N ARG A 10 3.39 -20.13 -15.82
CA ARG A 10 3.70 -20.48 -14.42
C ARG A 10 3.30 -21.91 -14.04
N LEU A 11 2.17 -22.41 -14.53
CA LEU A 11 1.86 -23.84 -14.46
C LEU A 11 2.88 -24.67 -15.25
N LYS A 12 3.40 -24.10 -16.34
CA LYS A 12 4.51 -24.65 -17.11
C LYS A 12 5.83 -24.56 -16.34
N LEU A 13 6.11 -23.48 -15.61
CA LEU A 13 7.30 -23.34 -14.74
C LEU A 13 7.25 -24.26 -13.52
N ILE A 14 6.09 -24.47 -12.90
CA ILE A 14 5.92 -25.51 -11.86
C ILE A 14 6.07 -26.90 -12.50
N SER A 15 5.51 -27.13 -13.68
CA SER A 15 5.68 -28.38 -14.43
C SER A 15 7.08 -28.52 -15.04
N GLU A 16 7.76 -27.45 -15.39
CA GLU A 16 9.14 -27.42 -15.88
C GLU A 16 10.16 -27.51 -14.74
N GLY A 17 9.91 -26.88 -13.58
CA GLY A 17 10.67 -27.10 -12.36
C GLY A 17 10.56 -28.55 -11.89
N VAL A 18 9.38 -29.15 -11.97
CA VAL A 18 9.17 -30.57 -11.70
C VAL A 18 9.79 -31.44 -12.82
N ARG A 19 9.81 -30.99 -14.07
CA ARG A 19 10.45 -31.71 -15.21
C ARG A 19 11.97 -31.59 -15.21
N ASN A 20 12.54 -30.44 -14.83
CA ASN A 20 14.01 -30.29 -14.78
C ASN A 20 14.65 -31.01 -13.61
N MET A 21 13.92 -31.38 -12.57
CA MET A 21 14.38 -32.31 -11.52
C MET A 21 14.21 -33.78 -11.91
N ALA A 22 13.65 -34.08 -13.07
CA ALA A 22 13.46 -35.47 -13.58
C ALA A 22 14.71 -36.07 -14.23
N SER A 23 15.91 -35.48 -14.01
CA SER A 23 17.15 -36.13 -14.44
C SER A 23 17.47 -37.28 -13.50
N GLU A 24 17.06 -38.51 -13.93
CA GLU A 24 17.60 -39.79 -13.52
C GLU A 24 17.75 -40.06 -12.02
N SER A 25 16.61 -40.01 -11.27
CA SER A 25 16.61 -40.57 -9.91
C SER A 25 16.69 -42.08 -9.99
N ARG A 26 17.48 -42.70 -9.13
CA ARG A 26 17.63 -44.13 -8.96
C ARG A 26 17.23 -44.62 -7.57
N THR A 27 17.00 -45.90 -7.41
CA THR A 27 16.86 -46.53 -6.10
C THR A 27 18.22 -46.63 -5.40
N LEU A 28 18.21 -46.72 -4.07
CA LEU A 28 19.39 -46.93 -3.26
C LEU A 28 19.99 -48.32 -3.56
N SER A 29 21.31 -48.42 -3.63
CA SER A 29 22.03 -49.70 -3.65
C SER A 29 22.06 -50.32 -2.27
N LYS A 30 22.29 -51.66 -2.20
CA LYS A 30 22.44 -52.35 -0.91
C LYS A 30 23.55 -51.78 -0.04
N ALA A 31 24.66 -51.34 -0.65
CA ALA A 31 25.79 -50.75 0.07
C ALA A 31 25.41 -49.39 0.71
N GLU A 32 24.69 -48.54 -0.01
CA GLU A 32 24.18 -47.28 0.51
C GLU A 32 23.18 -47.48 1.64
N ILE A 33 22.28 -48.44 1.53
CA ILE A 33 21.34 -48.78 2.61
C ILE A 33 22.08 -49.18 3.88
N ILE A 34 23.07 -50.10 3.76
CA ILE A 34 23.90 -50.51 4.89
C ILE A 34 24.63 -49.33 5.52
N GLN A 35 25.18 -48.41 4.69
CA GLN A 35 25.86 -47.18 5.17
C GLN A 35 24.88 -46.29 5.92
N LEU A 36 23.72 -46.00 5.36
CA LEU A 36 22.68 -45.21 6.02
C LEU A 36 22.25 -45.79 7.36
N GLN A 37 22.03 -47.11 7.42
CA GLN A 37 21.68 -47.81 8.66
C GLN A 37 22.80 -47.69 9.73
N LYS A 38 24.07 -47.80 9.33
CA LYS A 38 25.22 -47.57 10.24
C LYS A 38 25.26 -46.16 10.77
N GLN A 39 24.75 -45.18 10.00
CA GLN A 39 24.67 -43.74 10.39
C GLN A 39 23.39 -43.44 11.18
N GLY A 40 22.65 -44.45 11.63
CA GLY A 40 21.43 -44.28 12.43
C GLY A 40 20.19 -43.90 11.62
N CYS A 41 20.22 -44.09 10.31
CA CYS A 41 19.04 -43.91 9.48
C CYS A 41 18.13 -45.14 9.48
N ASN A 42 16.83 -44.87 9.35
CA ASN A 42 15.80 -45.91 9.41
C ASN A 42 14.72 -45.68 8.35
N CYS A 43 14.20 -46.76 7.76
CA CYS A 43 13.09 -46.75 6.82
C CYS A 43 12.41 -48.10 6.81
N SER A 44 11.08 -48.14 6.82
CA SER A 44 10.32 -49.40 6.73
C SER A 44 10.39 -50.03 5.35
N ASP A 45 10.50 -49.24 4.30
CA ASP A 45 10.61 -49.65 2.91
C ASP A 45 11.60 -48.79 2.14
N TRP A 46 12.86 -49.22 2.04
CA TRP A 46 13.91 -48.51 1.32
C TRP A 46 13.67 -48.41 -0.20
N THR A 47 12.75 -49.18 -0.77
CA THR A 47 12.42 -49.13 -2.20
C THR A 47 11.61 -47.87 -2.56
N SER A 48 10.99 -47.27 -1.57
CA SER A 48 10.24 -46.00 -1.69
C SER A 48 11.14 -44.77 -1.71
N ILE A 49 12.45 -44.93 -1.42
CA ILE A 49 13.43 -43.86 -1.41
C ILE A 49 14.18 -43.82 -2.74
N LYS A 50 14.13 -42.69 -3.41
CA LYS A 50 14.89 -42.42 -4.63
C LYS A 50 15.94 -41.36 -4.37
N VAL A 51 17.09 -41.46 -5.05
CA VAL A 51 18.20 -40.54 -4.87
C VAL A 51 18.79 -40.13 -6.22
N ALA A 52 19.47 -39.00 -6.26
CA ALA A 52 20.23 -38.58 -7.44
C ALA A 52 21.34 -39.57 -7.79
N GLN A 53 21.81 -39.60 -9.05
CA GLN A 53 22.89 -40.49 -9.50
C GLN A 53 24.16 -40.33 -8.67
N SER A 54 24.50 -39.11 -8.28
CA SER A 54 25.70 -38.76 -7.48
C SER A 54 25.39 -38.63 -5.97
N PHE A 55 24.36 -39.29 -5.47
CA PHE A 55 24.03 -39.28 -4.05
C PHE A 55 25.19 -39.77 -3.18
N ASP A 56 25.49 -39.04 -2.12
CA ASP A 56 26.48 -39.33 -1.12
C ASP A 56 25.79 -39.71 0.21
N PRO A 57 25.77 -40.99 0.62
CA PRO A 57 25.12 -41.41 1.85
C PRO A 57 25.74 -40.78 3.11
N GLU A 58 26.99 -40.34 3.07
CA GLU A 58 27.65 -39.69 4.23
C GLU A 58 27.00 -38.38 4.64
N ARG A 59 26.24 -37.76 3.75
CA ARG A 59 25.47 -36.53 3.98
C ARG A 59 24.18 -36.72 4.75
N VAL A 60 23.77 -38.00 5.03
CA VAL A 60 22.48 -38.27 5.67
C VAL A 60 22.70 -39.12 6.93
N ARG A 61 22.29 -38.60 8.09
CA ARG A 61 22.54 -39.20 9.40
C ARG A 61 21.33 -39.07 10.32
N PHE A 62 21.11 -40.08 11.20
CA PHE A 62 20.06 -40.04 12.22
C PHE A 62 18.68 -39.65 11.69
N THR A 63 18.29 -40.15 10.51
CA THR A 63 17.07 -39.74 9.82
C THR A 63 16.13 -40.91 9.66
N HIS A 64 14.86 -40.71 10.01
CA HIS A 64 13.79 -41.67 9.76
C HIS A 64 13.02 -41.23 8.49
N PHE A 65 12.94 -42.16 7.52
CA PHE A 65 12.19 -41.97 6.29
C PHE A 65 10.92 -42.79 6.25
N SER A 66 9.84 -42.24 5.68
CA SER A 66 8.60 -42.96 5.41
C SER A 66 7.88 -42.39 4.19
N GLY A 67 7.05 -43.24 3.55
CA GLY A 67 6.38 -42.86 2.30
C GLY A 67 7.36 -42.66 1.15
N LYS A 68 6.98 -41.88 0.14
CA LYS A 68 7.80 -41.59 -1.04
C LYS A 68 8.74 -40.43 -0.76
N VAL A 69 10.06 -40.64 -0.80
CA VAL A 69 11.06 -39.62 -0.60
C VAL A 69 12.02 -39.61 -1.79
N GLU A 70 12.26 -38.43 -2.37
CA GLU A 70 13.29 -38.21 -3.38
C GLU A 70 14.35 -37.25 -2.83
N ILE A 71 15.66 -37.57 -3.01
CA ILE A 71 16.77 -36.74 -2.48
C ILE A 71 17.70 -36.37 -3.64
N GLY A 72 17.92 -35.10 -3.84
CA GLY A 72 18.86 -34.55 -4.81
C GLY A 72 20.35 -34.70 -4.43
N GLU A 73 21.22 -33.99 -5.10
CA GLU A 73 22.64 -33.92 -4.79
C GLU A 73 22.90 -33.01 -3.57
N LEU A 74 23.76 -33.47 -2.64
CA LEU A 74 24.10 -32.76 -1.41
C LEU A 74 25.60 -32.49 -1.34
N LYS A 75 26.15 -31.69 -2.27
CA LYS A 75 27.58 -31.51 -2.44
C LYS A 75 28.15 -30.23 -1.81
N GLU A 76 27.38 -29.16 -1.82
CA GLU A 76 27.86 -27.83 -1.46
C GLU A 76 27.98 -27.61 0.04
N THR A 77 28.60 -26.52 0.40
CA THR A 77 28.73 -26.03 1.76
C THR A 77 27.92 -24.73 1.90
N ILE A 78 27.06 -24.67 2.90
CA ILE A 78 26.16 -23.56 3.15
C ILE A 78 26.78 -22.64 4.20
N ALA A 79 26.75 -21.34 3.90
CA ALA A 79 27.20 -20.31 4.84
C ALA A 79 26.05 -19.85 5.77
N PHE A 80 26.34 -19.82 7.06
CA PHE A 80 25.50 -19.28 8.11
C PHE A 80 26.07 -17.95 8.64
N HIS A 81 25.30 -17.26 9.49
CA HIS A 81 25.78 -16.06 10.16
C HIS A 81 27.05 -16.31 10.99
N GLY A 82 27.88 -15.31 11.16
CA GLY A 82 29.14 -15.43 11.90
C GLY A 82 30.25 -16.20 11.19
N GLY A 83 30.11 -16.47 9.87
CA GLY A 83 31.11 -17.17 9.07
C GLY A 83 31.11 -18.70 9.26
N VAL A 84 30.11 -19.25 9.96
CA VAL A 84 29.94 -20.69 10.13
C VAL A 84 29.57 -21.32 8.80
N LYS A 85 30.29 -22.42 8.44
CA LYS A 85 30.04 -23.19 7.23
C LYS A 85 29.63 -24.63 7.60
N LYS A 86 28.51 -25.10 7.06
CA LYS A 86 28.03 -26.46 7.24
C LYS A 86 27.81 -27.13 5.89
N PRO A 87 28.15 -28.42 5.72
CA PRO A 87 27.86 -29.13 4.47
C PRO A 87 26.35 -29.29 4.28
N ALA A 88 25.88 -29.22 3.05
CA ALA A 88 24.55 -29.64 2.68
C ALA A 88 24.33 -31.10 3.12
N GLY A 89 23.13 -31.41 3.63
CA GLY A 89 22.86 -32.73 4.18
C GLY A 89 21.58 -32.79 4.99
N ILE A 90 21.24 -33.98 5.45
CA ILE A 90 20.06 -34.27 6.25
C ILE A 90 20.49 -34.95 7.54
N SER A 91 20.15 -34.37 8.69
CA SER A 91 20.47 -34.97 9.97
C SER A 91 19.40 -34.71 11.03
N GLN A 92 19.23 -35.68 11.93
CA GLN A 92 18.29 -35.60 13.05
C GLN A 92 16.87 -35.17 12.59
N ALA A 93 16.26 -35.94 11.69
CA ALA A 93 14.97 -35.62 11.10
C ALA A 93 14.08 -36.82 10.90
N THR A 94 12.78 -36.62 10.95
CA THR A 94 11.76 -37.53 10.42
C THR A 94 11.16 -36.91 9.16
N ILE A 95 11.19 -37.65 8.05
CA ILE A 95 10.78 -37.12 6.73
C ILE A 95 9.76 -38.08 6.11
N HIS A 96 8.58 -37.52 5.75
CA HIS A 96 7.48 -38.26 5.16
C HIS A 96 6.98 -37.60 3.86
N ASN A 97 6.90 -38.40 2.76
CA ASN A 97 6.38 -37.94 1.47
C ASN A 97 6.99 -36.59 0.99
N CYS A 98 8.31 -36.49 0.92
CA CYS A 98 9.00 -35.29 0.52
C CYS A 98 9.85 -35.48 -0.73
N LYS A 99 9.89 -34.40 -1.58
CA LYS A 99 10.88 -34.28 -2.64
C LYS A 99 11.89 -33.22 -2.25
N ILE A 100 13.16 -33.58 -2.10
CA ILE A 100 14.24 -32.74 -1.61
C ILE A 100 15.18 -32.43 -2.76
N GLY A 101 15.38 -31.16 -3.06
CA GLY A 101 16.25 -30.65 -4.13
C GLY A 101 17.72 -30.73 -3.80
N ASN A 102 18.52 -30.08 -4.65
CA ASN A 102 19.97 -30.07 -4.52
C ASN A 102 20.45 -29.11 -3.42
N ASN A 103 21.53 -29.49 -2.75
CA ASN A 103 22.20 -28.66 -1.75
C ASN A 103 21.30 -28.16 -0.62
N VAL A 104 20.28 -28.95 -0.25
CA VAL A 104 19.39 -28.68 0.87
C VAL A 104 20.10 -29.02 2.18
N TYR A 105 19.86 -28.22 3.21
CA TYR A 105 20.30 -28.48 4.57
C TYR A 105 19.09 -28.66 5.47
N ILE A 106 18.95 -29.86 6.07
CA ILE A 106 17.90 -30.18 7.06
C ILE A 106 18.58 -30.70 8.31
N ASN A 107 18.33 -30.06 9.45
CA ASN A 107 18.94 -30.47 10.69
C ASN A 107 18.02 -30.17 11.90
N ASN A 108 18.04 -31.08 12.86
CA ASN A 108 17.34 -30.93 14.14
C ASN A 108 15.84 -30.64 13.98
N ILE A 109 15.10 -31.62 13.44
CA ILE A 109 13.64 -31.58 13.29
C ILE A 109 13.01 -32.38 14.44
N ASN A 110 12.35 -31.66 15.36
CA ASN A 110 11.91 -32.26 16.60
C ASN A 110 10.75 -33.26 16.41
N THR A 111 9.84 -33.01 15.49
CA THR A 111 8.69 -33.89 15.21
C THR A 111 8.83 -34.52 13.83
N TYR A 112 8.48 -33.82 12.77
CA TYR A 112 8.64 -34.32 11.40
C TYR A 112 8.50 -33.21 10.34
N ILE A 113 8.97 -33.51 9.13
CA ILE A 113 8.65 -32.82 7.87
C ILE A 113 7.79 -33.74 7.02
N ALA A 114 6.60 -33.27 6.59
CA ALA A 114 5.69 -34.09 5.80
C ALA A 114 5.02 -33.33 4.64
N ASN A 115 4.95 -34.01 3.49
CA ASN A 115 4.21 -33.60 2.31
C ASN A 115 4.72 -32.26 1.71
N TYR A 116 6.03 -32.16 1.47
CA TYR A 116 6.66 -30.97 0.88
C TYR A 116 7.54 -31.29 -0.34
N ILE A 117 7.48 -30.41 -1.31
CA ILE A 117 8.54 -30.18 -2.29
C ILE A 117 9.47 -29.12 -1.70
N ILE A 118 10.73 -29.49 -1.48
CA ILE A 118 11.78 -28.64 -0.95
C ILE A 118 12.76 -28.39 -2.09
N GLU A 119 12.79 -27.19 -2.64
CA GLU A 119 13.64 -26.86 -3.78
C GLU A 119 15.11 -26.68 -3.38
N ASP A 120 15.96 -26.40 -4.37
CA ASP A 120 17.41 -26.29 -4.20
C ASP A 120 17.79 -25.17 -3.20
N ASN A 121 18.89 -25.43 -2.46
CA ASN A 121 19.50 -24.50 -1.52
C ASN A 121 18.59 -24.04 -0.36
N VAL A 122 17.54 -24.80 -0.04
CA VAL A 122 16.68 -24.55 1.11
C VAL A 122 17.42 -24.95 2.40
N VAL A 123 17.27 -24.15 3.44
CA VAL A 123 17.80 -24.39 4.78
C VAL A 123 16.67 -24.57 5.77
N ILE A 124 16.63 -25.70 6.47
CA ILE A 124 15.69 -25.99 7.56
C ILE A 124 16.52 -26.43 8.78
N ASP A 125 16.61 -25.59 9.78
CA ASP A 125 17.45 -25.84 10.96
C ASP A 125 16.66 -25.56 12.25
N ASN A 126 16.58 -26.55 13.13
CA ASN A 126 15.90 -26.44 14.41
C ASN A 126 14.42 -26.02 14.28
N VAL A 127 13.62 -26.92 13.72
CA VAL A 127 12.17 -26.73 13.49
C VAL A 127 11.39 -27.85 14.19
N ASP A 128 10.33 -27.49 14.92
CA ASP A 128 9.56 -28.51 15.64
C ASP A 128 8.70 -29.32 14.66
N LEU A 129 7.89 -28.65 13.83
CA LEU A 129 6.95 -29.29 12.90
C LEU A 129 6.82 -28.49 11.61
N LEU A 130 6.95 -29.18 10.48
CA LEU A 130 6.70 -28.64 9.14
C LEU A 130 5.87 -29.63 8.32
N ALA A 131 4.56 -29.36 8.12
CA ALA A 131 3.69 -30.31 7.47
C ALA A 131 2.56 -29.68 6.65
N VAL A 132 2.14 -30.35 5.58
CA VAL A 132 0.83 -30.14 4.96
C VAL A 132 -0.09 -31.27 5.39
N GLU A 133 -1.19 -30.89 6.03
CA GLU A 133 -2.23 -31.81 6.50
C GLU A 133 -3.42 -31.71 5.54
N GLN A 134 -3.74 -32.81 4.84
CA GLN A 134 -4.81 -32.89 3.85
C GLN A 134 -4.62 -31.91 2.66
N GLU A 135 -5.71 -31.55 1.99
CA GLU A 135 -5.69 -30.52 0.95
C GLU A 135 -5.77 -29.11 1.57
N SER A 136 -4.88 -28.24 1.12
CA SER A 136 -4.81 -26.84 1.58
C SER A 136 -4.81 -25.87 0.40
N SER A 137 -5.50 -24.78 0.51
CA SER A 137 -5.39 -23.63 -0.39
C SER A 137 -4.30 -22.64 0.02
N PHE A 138 -3.58 -22.94 1.11
CA PHE A 138 -2.51 -22.10 1.65
C PHE A 138 -2.96 -20.65 1.88
N GLY A 139 -4.11 -20.47 2.54
CA GLY A 139 -4.69 -19.17 2.84
C GLY A 139 -5.47 -18.50 1.68
N ASN A 140 -5.36 -19.02 0.45
CA ASN A 140 -6.13 -18.49 -0.67
C ASN A 140 -7.62 -18.80 -0.52
N GLY A 141 -8.47 -17.80 -0.74
CA GLY A 141 -9.92 -17.91 -0.58
C GLY A 141 -10.42 -17.66 0.84
N THR A 142 -9.53 -17.44 1.81
CA THR A 142 -9.93 -16.99 3.16
C THR A 142 -10.67 -15.67 3.07
N GLU A 143 -11.82 -15.58 3.72
CA GLU A 143 -12.63 -14.38 3.77
C GLU A 143 -12.13 -13.45 4.88
N ALA A 144 -11.55 -12.32 4.51
CA ALA A 144 -11.25 -11.22 5.44
C ALA A 144 -12.47 -10.29 5.55
N VAL A 145 -13.04 -10.18 6.72
CA VAL A 145 -14.20 -9.34 7.01
C VAL A 145 -13.74 -7.92 7.30
N VAL A 146 -13.76 -7.04 6.29
CA VAL A 146 -13.20 -5.69 6.39
C VAL A 146 -14.26 -4.61 6.50
N VAL A 147 -13.88 -3.45 7.01
CA VAL A 147 -14.66 -2.20 7.09
C VAL A 147 -15.90 -2.29 8.00
N ASN A 148 -16.44 -3.46 8.20
CA ASN A 148 -17.60 -3.70 9.04
C ASN A 148 -17.43 -5.02 9.80
N GLU A 149 -17.29 -4.99 11.12
CA GLU A 149 -17.06 -6.18 11.94
C GLU A 149 -18.20 -7.21 11.88
N ALA A 150 -19.43 -6.77 11.62
CA ALA A 150 -20.59 -7.65 11.49
C ALA A 150 -20.71 -8.32 10.10
N GLY A 151 -19.77 -8.07 9.20
CA GLY A 151 -19.77 -8.67 7.86
C GLY A 151 -20.43 -7.82 6.77
N GLY A 152 -20.58 -8.41 5.58
CA GLY A 152 -21.16 -7.80 4.40
C GLY A 152 -20.16 -7.16 3.42
N ARG A 153 -18.86 -7.12 3.80
CA ARG A 153 -17.77 -6.63 2.92
C ARG A 153 -16.57 -7.57 2.88
N GLU A 154 -16.85 -8.87 3.00
CA GLU A 154 -15.79 -9.89 2.97
C GLU A 154 -15.00 -9.85 1.66
N ILE A 155 -13.70 -9.92 1.78
CA ILE A 155 -12.77 -10.04 0.65
C ILE A 155 -12.12 -11.40 0.70
N PRO A 156 -12.34 -12.28 -0.29
CA PRO A 156 -11.57 -13.50 -0.41
C PRO A 156 -10.14 -13.13 -0.79
N ILE A 157 -9.19 -13.30 0.16
CA ILE A 157 -7.78 -12.98 -0.08
C ILE A 157 -7.15 -14.04 -1.00
N TYR A 158 -6.21 -13.62 -1.84
CA TYR A 158 -5.47 -14.51 -2.74
C TYR A 158 -4.11 -13.91 -3.12
N ASP A 159 -3.20 -14.73 -3.63
CA ASP A 159 -1.78 -14.40 -3.84
C ASP A 159 -1.52 -13.10 -4.63
N HIS A 160 -2.44 -12.69 -5.50
CA HIS A 160 -2.29 -11.54 -6.38
C HIS A 160 -3.30 -10.42 -6.12
N LEU A 161 -3.88 -10.38 -4.93
CA LEU A 161 -4.85 -9.36 -4.54
C LEU A 161 -4.19 -7.97 -4.56
N SER A 162 -4.76 -7.04 -5.32
CA SER A 162 -4.38 -5.63 -5.30
C SER A 162 -5.36 -4.79 -4.47
N ALA A 163 -4.91 -3.61 -4.02
CA ALA A 163 -5.77 -2.64 -3.34
C ALA A 163 -7.00 -2.28 -4.17
N HIS A 164 -6.85 -2.24 -5.49
CA HIS A 164 -7.91 -1.84 -6.43
C HIS A 164 -8.97 -2.92 -6.58
N THR A 165 -8.57 -4.20 -6.74
CA THR A 165 -9.48 -5.34 -6.77
C THR A 165 -10.23 -5.48 -5.44
N ALA A 166 -9.51 -5.38 -4.33
CA ALA A 166 -10.08 -5.40 -3.00
C ALA A 166 -11.09 -4.26 -2.77
N TYR A 167 -10.76 -3.05 -3.25
CA TYR A 167 -11.65 -1.89 -3.19
C TYR A 167 -12.95 -2.14 -3.96
N VAL A 168 -12.87 -2.68 -5.17
CA VAL A 168 -14.08 -3.03 -5.95
C VAL A 168 -14.92 -4.06 -5.19
N ILE A 169 -14.31 -5.13 -4.67
CA ILE A 169 -15.03 -6.16 -3.92
C ILE A 169 -15.71 -5.58 -2.68
N ALA A 170 -15.02 -4.71 -1.92
CA ALA A 170 -15.57 -4.16 -0.69
C ALA A 170 -16.62 -3.07 -0.91
N PHE A 171 -16.44 -2.15 -1.87
CA PHE A 171 -17.23 -0.93 -1.98
C PHE A 171 -18.21 -0.89 -3.15
N TYR A 172 -18.14 -1.83 -4.11
CA TYR A 172 -19.10 -1.91 -5.22
C TYR A 172 -20.17 -3.00 -5.02
N ARG A 173 -20.53 -3.27 -3.76
CA ARG A 173 -21.59 -4.27 -3.40
C ARG A 173 -22.95 -3.99 -4.05
N HIS A 174 -23.20 -2.76 -4.48
CA HIS A 174 -24.38 -2.38 -5.28
C HIS A 174 -24.33 -2.89 -6.73
N ARG A 175 -23.21 -3.55 -7.14
CA ARG A 175 -23.07 -4.25 -8.44
C ARG A 175 -22.92 -5.76 -8.17
N PRO A 176 -23.98 -6.46 -7.74
CA PRO A 176 -23.85 -7.85 -7.24
C PRO A 176 -23.26 -8.81 -8.26
N LYS A 177 -23.54 -8.63 -9.56
CA LYS A 177 -23.02 -9.48 -10.63
C LYS A 177 -21.51 -9.31 -10.83
N VAL A 178 -20.97 -8.09 -10.65
CA VAL A 178 -19.51 -7.85 -10.64
C VAL A 178 -18.88 -8.66 -9.51
N ILE A 179 -19.43 -8.53 -8.31
CA ILE A 179 -18.89 -9.21 -7.13
C ILE A 179 -18.97 -10.72 -7.28
N GLU A 180 -20.08 -11.25 -7.78
CA GLU A 180 -20.23 -12.69 -8.06
C GLU A 180 -19.16 -13.18 -9.05
N ASN A 181 -18.95 -12.47 -10.16
CA ASN A 181 -17.97 -12.85 -11.18
C ASN A 181 -16.53 -12.76 -10.65
N LEU A 182 -16.17 -11.70 -9.92
CA LEU A 182 -14.85 -11.59 -9.27
C LEU A 182 -14.63 -12.74 -8.27
N ARG A 183 -15.63 -13.06 -7.44
CA ARG A 183 -15.55 -14.18 -6.51
C ARG A 183 -15.39 -15.53 -7.23
N LYS A 184 -16.07 -15.74 -8.36
CA LYS A 184 -15.89 -16.93 -9.21
C LYS A 184 -14.47 -17.03 -9.76
N MET A 185 -13.90 -15.92 -10.24
CA MET A 185 -12.52 -15.89 -10.72
C MET A 185 -11.53 -16.24 -9.59
N ILE A 186 -11.72 -15.66 -8.40
CA ILE A 186 -10.89 -15.95 -7.22
C ILE A 186 -11.05 -17.40 -6.77
N ALA A 187 -12.28 -17.92 -6.74
CA ALA A 187 -12.53 -19.32 -6.40
C ALA A 187 -11.87 -20.30 -7.40
N GLY A 188 -11.89 -19.95 -8.69
CA GLY A 188 -11.15 -20.68 -9.73
C GLY A 188 -9.64 -20.69 -9.48
N TYR A 189 -9.08 -19.52 -9.12
CA TYR A 189 -7.67 -19.41 -8.74
C TYR A 189 -7.37 -20.24 -7.49
N THR A 190 -8.15 -20.11 -6.43
CA THR A 190 -8.01 -20.86 -5.17
C THR A 190 -7.96 -22.37 -5.44
N LYS A 191 -8.91 -22.87 -6.25
CA LYS A 191 -8.93 -24.28 -6.64
C LYS A 191 -7.65 -24.70 -7.39
N SER A 192 -7.08 -23.84 -8.22
CA SER A 192 -5.88 -24.13 -9.00
C SER A 192 -4.60 -24.22 -8.14
N VAL A 193 -4.57 -23.59 -6.98
CA VAL A 193 -3.43 -23.60 -6.05
C VAL A 193 -3.60 -24.55 -4.88
N THR A 194 -4.80 -25.15 -4.72
CA THR A 194 -5.09 -26.12 -3.67
C THR A 194 -4.31 -27.42 -3.92
N SER A 195 -3.63 -27.91 -2.89
CA SER A 195 -2.77 -29.10 -2.97
C SER A 195 -2.61 -29.75 -1.60
N SER A 196 -2.38 -31.06 -1.59
CA SER A 196 -1.92 -31.81 -0.41
C SER A 196 -0.39 -31.78 -0.23
N ILE A 197 0.33 -31.13 -1.17
CA ILE A 197 1.79 -31.01 -1.14
C ILE A 197 2.15 -29.54 -1.09
N GLY A 198 2.93 -29.14 -0.09
CA GLY A 198 3.46 -27.79 0.07
C GLY A 198 4.71 -27.56 -0.76
N LEU A 199 5.12 -26.30 -0.81
CA LEU A 199 6.33 -25.87 -1.52
C LEU A 199 7.19 -25.02 -0.60
N LEU A 200 8.46 -25.37 -0.46
CA LEU A 200 9.52 -24.50 -0.01
C LEU A 200 10.38 -24.16 -1.20
N ALA A 201 10.25 -22.94 -1.71
CA ALA A 201 10.92 -22.55 -2.94
C ALA A 201 12.41 -22.25 -2.71
N LYS A 202 13.14 -22.21 -3.82
CA LYS A 202 14.60 -22.12 -3.88
C LYS A 202 15.18 -21.04 -2.95
N GLY A 203 16.15 -21.46 -2.13
CA GLY A 203 16.91 -20.60 -1.24
C GLY A 203 16.14 -20.10 -0.01
N ALA A 204 14.95 -20.62 0.25
CA ALA A 204 14.22 -20.31 1.49
C ALA A 204 14.97 -20.80 2.72
N LYS A 205 14.91 -20.03 3.80
CA LYS A 205 15.54 -20.38 5.10
C LYS A 205 14.49 -20.40 6.19
N ILE A 206 14.38 -21.53 6.89
CA ILE A 206 13.47 -21.73 8.02
C ILE A 206 14.31 -22.17 9.22
N ILE A 207 14.48 -21.29 10.18
CA ILE A 207 15.46 -21.45 11.25
C ILE A 207 14.79 -21.15 12.60
N ASN A 208 15.00 -22.04 13.58
CA ASN A 208 14.52 -21.87 14.96
C ASN A 208 13.00 -21.67 15.06
N CYS A 209 12.22 -22.35 14.24
CA CYS A 209 10.76 -22.20 14.18
C CYS A 209 10.05 -23.34 14.89
N ARG A 210 8.84 -23.06 15.45
CA ARG A 210 8.08 -24.09 16.12
C ARG A 210 7.13 -24.82 15.15
N ILE A 211 5.99 -24.25 14.83
CA ILE A 211 4.93 -24.92 14.07
C ILE A 211 4.72 -24.22 12.74
N ILE A 212 4.86 -24.94 11.65
CA ILE A 212 4.53 -24.48 10.30
C ILE A 212 3.63 -25.53 9.64
N LYS A 213 2.34 -25.20 9.46
CA LYS A 213 1.34 -26.10 8.90
C LYS A 213 0.63 -25.46 7.72
N ASN A 214 0.51 -26.22 6.62
CA ASN A 214 -0.24 -25.76 5.44
C ASN A 214 0.27 -24.40 4.92
N VAL A 215 1.59 -24.20 4.87
CA VAL A 215 2.21 -22.96 4.44
C VAL A 215 3.04 -23.19 3.18
N LYS A 216 2.78 -22.38 2.16
CA LYS A 216 3.59 -22.31 0.95
C LYS A 216 4.58 -21.16 1.08
N VAL A 217 5.86 -21.44 0.83
CA VAL A 217 6.97 -20.50 1.03
C VAL A 217 7.64 -20.18 -0.29
N GLY A 218 7.63 -18.93 -0.69
CA GLY A 218 8.26 -18.42 -1.90
C GLY A 218 9.79 -18.33 -1.82
N PRO A 219 10.47 -18.07 -2.95
CA PRO A 219 11.92 -18.11 -3.03
C PRO A 219 12.60 -17.04 -2.17
N ALA A 220 13.79 -17.37 -1.66
CA ALA A 220 14.61 -16.50 -0.82
C ALA A 220 13.95 -15.98 0.47
N THR A 221 12.78 -16.50 0.86
CA THR A 221 12.12 -16.16 2.13
C THR A 221 13.03 -16.51 3.31
N VAL A 222 13.03 -15.68 4.33
CA VAL A 222 13.66 -15.96 5.62
C VAL A 222 12.58 -16.02 6.71
N ILE A 223 12.45 -17.18 7.36
CA ILE A 223 11.60 -17.39 8.53
C ILE A 223 12.52 -17.75 9.69
N GLU A 224 12.60 -16.89 10.69
CA GLU A 224 13.51 -17.06 11.82
C GLU A 224 12.78 -16.85 13.15
N GLY A 225 12.67 -17.91 13.95
CA GLY A 225 12.09 -17.83 15.29
C GLY A 225 10.57 -17.67 15.31
N ALA A 226 9.86 -17.97 14.24
CA ALA A 226 8.40 -17.92 14.21
C ALA A 226 7.79 -18.97 15.17
N SER A 227 6.75 -18.56 15.90
CA SER A 227 6.07 -19.43 16.85
C SER A 227 5.04 -20.35 16.20
N ARG A 228 4.17 -19.79 15.34
CA ARG A 228 3.16 -20.56 14.60
C ARG A 228 2.80 -19.87 13.30
N LEU A 229 2.88 -20.61 12.20
CA LEU A 229 2.39 -20.21 10.90
C LEU A 229 1.45 -21.29 10.40
N GLU A 230 0.20 -20.94 10.07
CA GLU A 230 -0.80 -21.91 9.67
C GLU A 230 -1.71 -21.38 8.56
N ASN A 231 -2.01 -22.24 7.56
CA ASN A 231 -2.86 -21.90 6.41
C ASN A 231 -2.41 -20.60 5.70
N GLY A 232 -1.21 -20.57 5.15
CA GLY A 232 -0.69 -19.33 4.57
C GLY A 232 0.15 -19.47 3.33
N SER A 233 0.22 -18.38 2.56
CA SER A 233 1.14 -18.18 1.45
C SER A 233 2.12 -17.04 1.75
N ILE A 234 3.40 -17.31 1.54
CA ILE A 234 4.47 -16.31 1.62
C ILE A 234 5.00 -16.09 0.20
N ASN A 235 4.52 -15.04 -0.47
CA ASN A 235 4.80 -14.73 -1.86
C ASN A 235 6.06 -13.86 -1.99
N SER A 236 7.19 -14.47 -1.77
CA SER A 236 8.52 -13.83 -1.83
C SER A 236 9.13 -13.90 -3.23
N CYS A 237 10.07 -13.02 -3.53
CA CYS A 237 10.95 -13.09 -4.69
C CYS A 237 12.40 -12.75 -4.30
N PRO A 238 13.40 -13.16 -5.10
CA PRO A 238 14.80 -12.91 -4.77
C PRO A 238 15.18 -11.42 -4.69
N GLU A 239 14.52 -10.57 -5.50
CA GLU A 239 14.74 -9.14 -5.55
C GLU A 239 14.18 -8.41 -4.33
N ASP A 240 13.15 -8.99 -3.72
CA ASP A 240 12.42 -8.38 -2.60
C ASP A 240 11.91 -9.48 -1.63
N PRO A 241 12.82 -10.13 -0.88
CA PRO A 241 12.48 -11.28 -0.06
C PRO A 241 11.62 -10.89 1.15
N VAL A 242 10.74 -11.83 1.55
CA VAL A 242 9.94 -11.72 2.76
C VAL A 242 10.75 -12.15 3.99
N TYR A 243 10.58 -11.44 5.08
CA TYR A 243 11.12 -11.80 6.39
C TYR A 243 10.00 -12.03 7.41
N ILE A 244 9.97 -13.20 8.03
CA ILE A 244 9.12 -13.53 9.18
C ILE A 244 10.03 -13.76 10.38
N GLY A 245 9.93 -12.90 11.39
CA GLY A 245 10.84 -12.87 12.53
C GLY A 245 10.33 -13.56 13.80
N PRO A 246 11.06 -13.37 14.90
CA PRO A 246 10.81 -14.08 16.15
C PRO A 246 9.43 -13.80 16.74
N GLY A 247 8.86 -14.86 17.33
CA GLY A 247 7.62 -14.80 18.10
C GLY A 247 6.35 -14.56 17.28
N VAL A 248 6.41 -14.56 15.95
CA VAL A 248 5.25 -14.33 15.09
C VAL A 248 4.25 -15.48 15.17
N PHE A 249 2.96 -15.11 15.29
CA PHE A 249 1.81 -15.99 15.11
C PHE A 249 1.02 -15.50 13.87
N ALA A 250 0.81 -16.37 12.90
CA ALA A 250 0.04 -16.08 11.70
C ALA A 250 -0.87 -17.25 11.33
N GLU A 251 -2.15 -16.95 11.11
CA GLU A 251 -3.17 -17.92 10.72
C GLU A 251 -4.05 -17.37 9.62
N ASP A 252 -4.38 -18.21 8.61
CA ASP A 252 -5.23 -17.81 7.48
C ASP A 252 -4.72 -16.55 6.78
N PHE A 253 -3.49 -16.58 6.29
CA PHE A 253 -2.78 -15.39 5.85
C PHE A 253 -2.17 -15.47 4.46
N ILE A 254 -1.96 -14.29 3.85
CA ILE A 254 -1.12 -14.12 2.67
C ILE A 254 -0.15 -12.96 2.92
N VAL A 255 1.15 -13.19 2.67
CA VAL A 255 2.20 -12.18 2.80
C VAL A 255 2.92 -12.02 1.47
N CYS A 256 2.99 -10.80 0.96
CA CYS A 256 3.60 -10.47 -0.33
C CYS A 256 5.06 -10.00 -0.19
N SER A 257 5.77 -9.98 -1.32
CA SER A 257 7.19 -9.65 -1.44
C SER A 257 7.59 -8.36 -0.72
N GLY A 258 8.80 -8.34 -0.17
CA GLY A 258 9.38 -7.21 0.55
C GLY A 258 8.77 -6.96 1.93
N SER A 259 7.77 -7.73 2.33
CA SER A 259 7.13 -7.54 3.64
C SER A 259 7.94 -8.12 4.78
N LYS A 260 7.79 -7.50 5.94
CA LYS A 260 8.43 -7.90 7.18
C LYS A 260 7.41 -8.03 8.29
N ILE A 261 7.30 -9.22 8.89
CA ILE A 261 6.47 -9.47 10.06
C ILE A 261 7.40 -9.98 11.16
N SER A 262 7.45 -9.30 12.32
CA SER A 262 8.45 -9.65 13.34
C SER A 262 8.02 -9.25 14.75
N ASP A 263 8.88 -9.57 15.70
CA ASP A 263 8.83 -9.09 17.09
C ASP A 263 7.50 -9.41 17.78
N GLY A 264 7.03 -10.64 17.63
CA GLY A 264 5.82 -11.11 18.28
C GLY A 264 4.51 -10.56 17.68
N ALA A 265 4.49 -10.13 16.44
CA ALA A 265 3.26 -9.73 15.77
C ALA A 265 2.30 -10.92 15.63
N ILE A 266 0.99 -10.63 15.74
CA ILE A 266 -0.10 -11.63 15.66
C ILE A 266 -1.03 -11.22 14.54
N ILE A 267 -1.23 -12.10 13.55
CA ILE A 267 -2.14 -11.84 12.44
C ILE A 267 -3.07 -13.03 12.20
N SER A 268 -4.35 -12.76 11.96
CA SER A 268 -5.35 -13.77 11.63
C SER A 268 -6.28 -13.25 10.52
N LYS A 269 -6.55 -14.08 9.52
CA LYS A 269 -7.37 -13.73 8.34
C LYS A 269 -6.93 -12.42 7.70
N CYS A 270 -5.62 -12.31 7.43
CA CYS A 270 -5.01 -11.08 6.95
C CYS A 270 -4.33 -11.24 5.59
N PHE A 271 -4.46 -10.20 4.76
CA PHE A 271 -3.62 -9.99 3.59
C PHE A 271 -2.58 -8.91 3.89
N VAL A 272 -1.31 -9.24 3.70
CA VAL A 272 -0.17 -8.33 3.93
C VAL A 272 0.51 -8.06 2.58
N GLY A 273 0.21 -6.92 1.99
CA GLY A 273 0.69 -6.48 0.67
C GLY A 273 2.16 -6.10 0.67
N GLN A 274 2.67 -5.83 -0.53
CA GLN A 274 4.10 -5.65 -0.80
C GLN A 274 4.76 -4.57 0.06
N SER A 275 5.94 -4.90 0.60
CA SER A 275 6.78 -4.00 1.43
C SER A 275 6.07 -3.44 2.67
N THR A 276 5.11 -4.17 3.21
CA THR A 276 4.42 -3.85 4.46
C THR A 276 5.22 -4.37 5.66
N GLU A 277 5.24 -3.61 6.73
CA GLU A 277 5.96 -3.98 7.96
C GLU A 277 4.99 -4.02 9.15
N LEU A 278 4.83 -5.21 9.77
CA LEU A 278 4.04 -5.41 10.99
C LEU A 278 4.96 -5.97 12.08
N ALA A 279 5.16 -5.21 13.15
CA ALA A 279 6.16 -5.57 14.16
C ALA A 279 5.82 -5.05 15.56
N LYS A 280 6.67 -5.40 16.54
CA LYS A 280 6.58 -4.89 17.91
C LYS A 280 5.24 -5.22 18.56
N GLN A 281 4.84 -6.50 18.46
CA GLN A 281 3.60 -7.02 19.04
C GLN A 281 2.32 -6.39 18.43
N TYR A 282 2.37 -5.94 17.18
CA TYR A 282 1.18 -5.49 16.46
C TYR A 282 0.21 -6.66 16.29
N SER A 283 -1.07 -6.43 16.60
CA SER A 283 -2.12 -7.42 16.37
C SER A 283 -3.05 -7.00 15.24
N ALA A 284 -3.41 -7.93 14.38
CA ALA A 284 -4.35 -7.67 13.29
C ALA A 284 -5.28 -8.87 13.05
N GLU A 285 -6.55 -8.59 12.94
CA GLU A 285 -7.57 -9.58 12.62
C GLU A 285 -8.48 -9.08 11.50
N ASN A 286 -8.90 -9.98 10.59
CA ASN A 286 -9.84 -9.67 9.50
C ASN A 286 -9.44 -8.41 8.71
N SER A 287 -8.17 -8.24 8.40
CA SER A 287 -7.63 -6.98 7.90
C SER A 287 -6.80 -7.18 6.63
N VAL A 288 -6.90 -6.20 5.72
CA VAL A 288 -6.06 -6.18 4.52
C VAL A 288 -5.16 -4.95 4.54
N PHE A 289 -3.86 -5.18 4.37
CA PHE A 289 -2.84 -4.16 4.30
C PHE A 289 -2.24 -4.15 2.90
N PHE A 290 -2.21 -3.00 2.24
CA PHE A 290 -1.64 -2.87 0.91
C PHE A 290 -0.25 -2.23 0.95
N ALA A 291 0.30 -1.89 -0.20
CA ALA A 291 1.71 -1.56 -0.34
C ALA A 291 2.22 -0.50 0.65
N ASN A 292 3.40 -0.77 1.21
CA ASN A 292 4.12 0.14 2.10
C ASN A 292 3.37 0.55 3.39
N CYS A 293 2.43 -0.27 3.86
CA CYS A 293 1.81 -0.08 5.17
C CYS A 293 2.81 -0.34 6.31
N GLY A 294 2.51 0.21 7.49
CA GLY A 294 3.30 -0.01 8.71
C GLY A 294 2.43 -0.10 9.94
N GLY A 295 2.54 -1.21 10.68
CA GLY A 295 1.84 -1.45 11.94
C GLY A 295 2.84 -1.77 13.06
N PHE A 296 2.91 -0.91 14.09
CA PHE A 296 3.81 -1.09 15.22
C PHE A 296 3.06 -0.83 16.51
N HIS A 297 3.14 -1.76 17.47
CA HIS A 297 2.60 -1.64 18.84
C HIS A 297 1.08 -1.48 18.95
N GLY A 298 0.34 -1.39 17.88
CA GLY A 298 -1.09 -1.11 17.86
C GLY A 298 -1.94 -2.33 17.55
N GLU A 299 -3.20 -2.06 17.27
CA GLU A 299 -4.19 -3.06 16.91
C GLU A 299 -4.94 -2.65 15.64
N ALA A 300 -5.27 -3.64 14.81
CA ALA A 300 -6.16 -3.50 13.66
C ALA A 300 -7.25 -4.57 13.72
N CYS A 301 -8.51 -4.16 13.59
CA CYS A 301 -9.63 -5.05 13.53
C CYS A 301 -10.55 -4.66 12.37
N SER A 302 -10.78 -5.59 11.46
CA SER A 302 -11.67 -5.39 10.31
C SER A 302 -11.36 -4.12 9.49
N ILE A 303 -10.07 -3.90 9.18
CA ILE A 303 -9.68 -2.70 8.42
C ILE A 303 -9.34 -3.00 6.96
N PHE A 304 -9.59 -2.01 6.13
CA PHE A 304 -9.03 -1.88 4.81
C PHE A 304 -7.92 -0.81 4.87
N ALA A 305 -6.68 -1.25 5.04
CA ALA A 305 -5.51 -0.39 5.01
C ALA A 305 -5.00 -0.27 3.57
N GLY A 306 -5.43 0.76 2.85
CA GLY A 306 -4.86 1.14 1.56
C GLY A 306 -3.39 1.54 1.70
N PRO A 307 -2.67 1.73 0.58
CA PRO A 307 -1.24 1.98 0.60
C PRO A 307 -0.80 3.10 1.55
N TYR A 308 0.36 2.93 2.18
CA TYR A 308 0.94 3.90 3.11
C TYR A 308 0.09 4.22 4.36
N THR A 309 -0.78 3.31 4.79
CA THR A 309 -1.44 3.40 6.09
C THR A 309 -0.47 3.00 7.18
N VAL A 310 -0.21 3.91 8.13
CA VAL A 310 0.87 3.74 9.11
C VAL A 310 0.43 4.09 10.52
N THR A 311 0.77 3.19 11.48
CA THR A 311 0.63 3.36 12.92
C THR A 311 1.97 3.06 13.59
N HIS A 312 2.48 3.96 14.43
CA HIS A 312 3.82 3.82 15.05
C HIS A 312 3.82 3.65 16.56
N HIS A 313 2.69 3.87 17.25
CA HIS A 313 2.66 4.02 18.69
C HIS A 313 1.70 3.06 19.37
N LYS A 314 1.97 2.70 20.61
CA LYS A 314 1.04 1.98 21.50
C LYS A 314 -0.28 2.75 21.62
N SER A 315 -1.34 2.04 22.05
CA SER A 315 -2.69 2.60 22.23
C SER A 315 -3.35 3.11 20.94
N THR A 316 -2.85 2.73 19.76
CA THR A 316 -3.51 3.02 18.50
C THR A 316 -4.37 1.83 18.10
N LEU A 317 -5.66 2.08 17.95
CA LEU A 317 -6.63 1.13 17.38
C LEU A 317 -7.17 1.68 16.07
N LEU A 318 -7.06 0.90 15.00
CA LEU A 318 -7.80 1.12 13.78
C LEU A 318 -8.84 0.02 13.65
N ILE A 319 -10.12 0.39 13.60
CA ILE A 319 -11.23 -0.56 13.59
C ILE A 319 -12.30 -0.18 12.57
N ALA A 320 -12.84 -1.17 11.88
CA ALA A 320 -14.04 -1.07 11.02
C ALA A 320 -13.99 0.11 10.03
N GLY A 321 -12.87 0.29 9.35
CA GLY A 321 -12.70 1.44 8.46
C GLY A 321 -11.83 1.19 7.24
N LEU A 322 -12.03 2.05 6.24
CA LEU A 322 -11.08 2.24 5.14
C LEU A 322 -10.13 3.39 5.50
N PHE A 323 -8.85 3.13 5.38
CA PHE A 323 -7.75 4.08 5.59
C PHE A 323 -6.82 4.02 4.38
N SER A 324 -6.33 5.16 3.89
CA SER A 324 -5.38 5.19 2.79
C SER A 324 -4.41 6.36 2.95
N PHE A 325 -3.10 6.13 2.81
CA PHE A 325 -2.06 7.12 3.08
C PHE A 325 -2.23 7.81 4.44
N LEU A 326 -2.78 7.07 5.41
CA LEU A 326 -3.02 7.58 6.75
C LEU A 326 -1.72 7.57 7.56
N ASN A 327 -1.51 8.62 8.34
CA ASN A 327 -0.55 8.61 9.44
C ASN A 327 -1.31 8.79 10.76
N ALA A 328 -1.47 7.71 11.51
CA ALA A 328 -2.18 7.73 12.78
C ALA A 328 -1.29 8.22 13.93
N GLY A 329 -1.77 9.21 14.67
CA GLY A 329 -1.14 9.68 15.89
C GLY A 329 -1.30 8.66 17.04
N SER A 330 -0.47 8.77 18.08
CA SER A 330 -0.54 7.93 19.27
C SER A 330 -1.92 8.05 19.93
N GLY A 331 -2.51 6.93 20.33
CA GLY A 331 -3.83 6.94 20.98
C GLY A 331 -5.01 7.17 20.04
N THR A 332 -4.78 7.20 18.72
CA THR A 332 -5.88 7.24 17.73
C THR A 332 -6.80 6.07 17.93
N ASN A 333 -8.10 6.34 17.99
CA ASN A 333 -9.12 5.34 18.24
C ASN A 333 -10.42 5.67 17.49
N GLN A 334 -11.22 4.65 17.27
CA GLN A 334 -12.56 4.77 16.71
C GLN A 334 -13.51 3.85 17.47
N SER A 335 -14.81 4.15 17.46
CA SER A 335 -15.79 3.30 18.10
C SER A 335 -17.12 3.31 17.38
N ASN A 336 -17.78 2.14 17.43
CA ASN A 336 -19.13 1.91 16.97
C ASN A 336 -20.00 1.28 18.08
N HIS A 337 -19.60 1.35 19.34
CA HIS A 337 -20.25 0.69 20.49
C HIS A 337 -21.61 1.26 20.85
N MET A 338 -22.00 2.39 20.28
CA MET A 338 -23.27 3.06 20.60
C MET A 338 -24.50 2.40 19.97
N TYR A 339 -24.32 1.28 19.26
CA TYR A 339 -25.36 0.68 18.44
C TYR A 339 -25.94 -0.59 19.04
N LYS A 340 -27.28 -0.61 19.19
CA LYS A 340 -28.02 -1.71 19.82
C LYS A 340 -28.12 -2.99 19.00
N LEU A 341 -27.90 -2.90 17.67
CA LEU A 341 -28.00 -4.02 16.73
C LEU A 341 -26.64 -4.62 16.31
N GLY A 342 -25.57 -4.25 17.00
CA GLY A 342 -24.21 -4.73 16.76
C GLY A 342 -23.31 -3.73 16.02
N PRO A 343 -22.03 -4.07 15.79
CA PRO A 343 -21.02 -3.17 15.23
C PRO A 343 -21.11 -3.11 13.70
N VAL A 344 -22.22 -2.62 13.15
CA VAL A 344 -22.50 -2.54 11.71
C VAL A 344 -22.09 -1.21 11.07
N HIS A 345 -21.49 -0.30 11.84
CA HIS A 345 -21.10 1.02 11.37
C HIS A 345 -19.63 1.06 10.95
N GLN A 346 -19.37 1.84 9.92
CA GLN A 346 -18.07 1.88 9.24
C GLN A 346 -17.56 3.30 9.07
N GLY A 347 -16.22 3.46 9.03
CA GLY A 347 -15.57 4.72 8.74
C GLY A 347 -14.86 4.73 7.40
N ILE A 348 -14.82 5.89 6.77
CA ILE A 348 -14.02 6.14 5.57
C ILE A 348 -13.08 7.30 5.85
N VAL A 349 -11.80 7.02 5.90
CA VAL A 349 -10.76 8.06 6.03
C VAL A 349 -10.00 8.12 4.71
N GLU A 350 -10.33 9.13 3.91
CA GLU A 350 -9.77 9.28 2.58
C GLU A 350 -8.27 9.58 2.62
N ARG A 351 -7.62 9.40 1.47
CA ARG A 351 -6.16 9.45 1.34
C ARG A 351 -5.52 10.67 1.98
N GLY A 352 -4.34 10.46 2.56
CA GLY A 352 -3.46 11.52 3.05
C GLY A 352 -3.91 12.18 4.33
N SER A 353 -5.00 11.70 4.94
CA SER A 353 -5.47 12.20 6.22
C SER A 353 -4.51 11.79 7.35
N LYS A 354 -4.55 12.54 8.44
CA LYS A 354 -3.75 12.30 9.63
C LYS A 354 -4.62 12.48 10.87
N THR A 355 -4.23 11.80 11.94
CA THR A 355 -4.78 12.06 13.27
C THR A 355 -3.69 12.60 14.18
N ALA A 356 -4.02 13.55 15.02
CA ALA A 356 -3.18 13.96 16.14
C ALA A 356 -3.19 12.89 17.24
N SER A 357 -2.34 13.05 18.24
CA SER A 357 -2.37 12.16 19.42
C SER A 357 -3.73 12.21 20.08
N ASP A 358 -4.21 11.06 20.58
CA ASP A 358 -5.48 10.88 21.30
C ASP A 358 -6.74 11.29 20.50
N SER A 359 -6.65 11.26 19.17
CA SER A 359 -7.81 11.54 18.35
C SER A 359 -8.81 10.37 18.35
N TYR A 360 -10.09 10.71 18.50
CA TYR A 360 -11.18 9.75 18.49
C TYR A 360 -12.24 10.13 17.45
N MET A 361 -12.73 9.15 16.72
CA MET A 361 -13.82 9.32 15.74
C MET A 361 -14.95 8.33 16.01
N LEU A 362 -16.15 8.82 16.20
CA LEU A 362 -17.35 7.99 16.28
C LEU A 362 -17.81 7.56 14.86
N TRP A 363 -17.91 6.25 14.63
CA TRP A 363 -18.49 5.71 13.40
C TRP A 363 -20.03 5.76 13.42
N PRO A 364 -20.72 5.91 12.24
CA PRO A 364 -20.12 6.15 10.94
C PRO A 364 -19.56 7.55 10.78
N ALA A 365 -18.44 7.69 10.08
CA ALA A 365 -17.90 8.98 9.70
C ALA A 365 -17.19 8.89 8.34
N LYS A 366 -17.07 10.02 7.64
CA LYS A 366 -16.34 10.14 6.38
C LYS A 366 -15.45 11.35 6.42
N VAL A 367 -14.14 11.11 6.50
CA VAL A 367 -13.12 12.15 6.59
C VAL A 367 -12.55 12.39 5.20
N GLY A 368 -12.66 13.63 4.71
CA GLY A 368 -12.21 14.04 3.38
C GLY A 368 -10.70 13.98 3.22
N ALA A 369 -10.25 13.86 1.97
CA ALA A 369 -8.85 13.69 1.63
C ALA A 369 -7.94 14.79 2.24
N PHE A 370 -6.78 14.38 2.75
CA PHE A 370 -5.78 15.27 3.37
C PHE A 370 -6.30 16.08 4.57
N THR A 371 -7.29 15.55 5.29
CA THR A 371 -7.79 16.17 6.53
C THR A 371 -6.94 15.76 7.73
N VAL A 372 -6.67 16.71 8.62
CA VAL A 372 -6.06 16.45 9.93
C VAL A 372 -7.16 16.46 10.99
N VAL A 373 -7.28 15.34 11.71
CA VAL A 373 -8.24 15.17 12.82
C VAL A 373 -7.51 15.41 14.13
N MET A 374 -8.02 16.32 14.96
CA MET A 374 -7.46 16.70 16.25
C MET A 374 -8.53 16.69 17.33
N GLY A 375 -8.29 15.93 18.43
CA GLY A 375 -9.22 15.78 19.54
C GLY A 375 -10.26 14.69 19.31
N ARG A 376 -11.34 14.71 20.10
CA ARG A 376 -12.33 13.65 20.20
C ARG A 376 -13.68 14.06 19.58
N HIS A 377 -14.11 13.34 18.57
CA HIS A 377 -15.33 13.65 17.81
C HIS A 377 -16.42 12.62 18.15
N TYR A 378 -17.40 13.03 18.96
CA TYR A 378 -18.53 12.20 19.40
C TYR A 378 -19.77 12.35 18.53
N ARG A 379 -19.65 13.02 17.39
CA ARG A 379 -20.72 13.15 16.38
C ARG A 379 -20.23 12.55 15.06
N ASN A 380 -21.16 11.98 14.31
CA ASN A 380 -20.89 11.39 13.01
C ASN A 380 -20.57 12.48 11.98
N SER A 381 -19.31 12.63 11.64
CA SER A 381 -18.82 13.68 10.75
C SER A 381 -18.73 13.21 9.30
N ASP A 382 -19.19 14.01 8.34
CA ASP A 382 -18.91 13.86 6.92
C ASP A 382 -18.23 15.13 6.38
N THR A 383 -16.96 15.06 6.10
CA THR A 383 -16.14 16.17 5.56
C THR A 383 -15.64 15.90 4.15
N SER A 384 -16.21 14.88 3.47
CA SER A 384 -15.68 14.36 2.19
C SER A 384 -15.66 15.37 1.05
N ASP A 385 -16.55 16.37 1.04
CA ASP A 385 -16.57 17.43 0.03
C ASP A 385 -15.66 18.64 0.35
N LEU A 386 -15.06 18.63 1.55
CA LEU A 386 -14.15 19.69 2.01
C LEU A 386 -12.75 19.13 2.29
N PRO A 387 -11.98 18.76 1.24
CA PRO A 387 -10.64 18.18 1.42
C PRO A 387 -9.66 19.19 1.99
N PHE A 388 -8.50 18.73 2.44
CA PHE A 388 -7.44 19.56 3.03
C PHE A 388 -7.90 20.38 4.24
N SER A 389 -8.81 19.86 5.03
CA SER A 389 -9.36 20.53 6.19
C SER A 389 -8.61 20.17 7.48
N TYR A 390 -8.82 20.97 8.52
CA TYR A 390 -8.66 20.53 9.89
C TYR A 390 -10.03 20.25 10.50
N LEU A 391 -10.17 19.13 11.16
CA LEU A 391 -11.32 18.77 11.99
C LEU A 391 -10.84 18.81 13.44
N ILE A 392 -11.26 19.81 14.19
CA ILE A 392 -10.77 20.14 15.52
C ILE A 392 -11.90 20.01 16.54
N GLU A 393 -11.65 19.32 17.64
CA GLU A 393 -12.56 19.32 18.77
C GLU A 393 -12.37 20.61 19.58
N HIS A 394 -13.46 21.26 19.91
CA HIS A 394 -13.49 22.43 20.78
C HIS A 394 -14.82 22.46 21.54
N GLU A 395 -14.78 22.40 22.86
CA GLU A 395 -15.95 22.41 23.74
C GLU A 395 -17.02 21.35 23.31
N ASP A 396 -16.59 20.11 23.14
CA ASP A 396 -17.42 18.96 22.70
C ASP A 396 -18.04 19.11 21.30
N GLU A 397 -17.62 20.13 20.54
CA GLU A 397 -18.09 20.37 19.18
C GLU A 397 -17.00 20.07 18.15
N SER A 398 -17.41 19.62 16.97
CA SER A 398 -16.50 19.40 15.84
C SER A 398 -16.42 20.67 14.98
N ILE A 399 -15.29 21.36 15.04
CA ILE A 399 -15.00 22.56 14.26
C ILE A 399 -14.25 22.18 12.99
N LEU A 400 -14.79 22.52 11.84
CA LEU A 400 -14.16 22.26 10.54
C LEU A 400 -13.53 23.55 10.00
N VAL A 401 -12.24 23.46 9.59
CA VAL A 401 -11.50 24.55 8.97
C VAL A 401 -11.13 24.17 7.54
N PRO A 402 -11.94 24.52 6.54
CA PRO A 402 -11.78 24.06 5.17
C PRO A 402 -10.48 24.55 4.50
N GLY A 403 -9.80 23.67 3.77
CA GLY A 403 -8.67 24.00 2.90
C GLY A 403 -7.38 24.35 3.64
N VAL A 404 -7.38 24.49 4.96
CA VAL A 404 -6.23 25.03 5.72
C VAL A 404 -4.98 24.15 5.61
N ASN A 405 -5.17 22.85 5.41
CA ASN A 405 -4.06 21.89 5.31
C ASN A 405 -3.30 21.97 3.97
N LEU A 406 -3.82 22.70 2.98
CA LEU A 406 -3.08 23.01 1.74
C LEU A 406 -1.79 23.80 2.01
N ARG A 407 -1.80 24.67 3.01
CA ARG A 407 -0.67 25.51 3.40
C ARG A 407 0.20 24.90 4.50
N SER A 408 0.03 23.62 4.81
CA SER A 408 0.81 22.94 5.85
C SER A 408 2.09 22.34 5.26
N VAL A 409 3.23 22.70 5.83
CA VAL A 409 4.55 22.09 5.56
C VAL A 409 4.48 20.59 5.72
N GLY A 410 3.82 20.11 6.76
CA GLY A 410 3.68 18.68 7.05
C GLY A 410 3.02 17.90 5.91
N THR A 411 1.97 18.43 5.29
CA THR A 411 1.25 17.78 4.19
C THR A 411 2.10 17.72 2.91
N VAL A 412 2.74 18.84 2.55
CA VAL A 412 3.62 18.91 1.37
C VAL A 412 4.83 17.98 1.53
N ARG A 413 5.44 17.99 2.72
CA ARG A 413 6.57 17.12 3.07
C ARG A 413 6.22 15.65 2.94
N ASP A 414 5.08 15.23 3.46
CA ASP A 414 4.70 13.82 3.44
C ASP A 414 4.33 13.35 2.02
N ALA A 415 3.63 14.16 1.25
CA ALA A 415 3.35 13.87 -0.16
C ALA A 415 4.64 13.71 -0.98
N ARG A 416 5.68 14.53 -0.72
CA ARG A 416 7.01 14.40 -1.35
C ARG A 416 7.78 13.15 -0.90
N LYS A 417 7.50 12.64 0.31
CA LYS A 417 8.17 11.45 0.87
C LYS A 417 7.62 10.13 0.31
N TRP A 418 6.32 10.02 0.03
CA TRP A 418 5.72 8.74 -0.40
C TRP A 418 6.41 8.09 -1.60
N PRO A 419 6.65 8.76 -2.74
CA PRO A 419 7.35 8.11 -3.86
C PRO A 419 8.79 7.72 -3.52
N LYS A 420 9.47 8.49 -2.63
CA LYS A 420 10.83 8.18 -2.16
C LYS A 420 10.86 7.01 -1.15
N ARG A 421 9.73 6.69 -0.55
CA ARG A 421 9.54 5.61 0.42
C ARG A 421 8.82 4.40 -0.17
N ASP A 422 8.64 4.34 -1.49
CA ASP A 422 8.20 3.11 -2.14
C ASP A 422 9.35 2.10 -2.05
N LYS A 423 9.22 1.16 -1.13
CA LYS A 423 10.24 0.16 -0.82
C LYS A 423 10.17 -1.06 -1.74
N ARG A 424 9.12 -1.17 -2.56
CA ARG A 424 8.86 -2.34 -3.41
C ARG A 424 9.92 -2.49 -4.50
N LYS A 425 10.67 -3.60 -4.45
CA LYS A 425 11.69 -3.97 -5.44
C LYS A 425 11.22 -5.09 -6.36
N ASP A 426 10.11 -5.78 -6.00
CA ASP A 426 9.50 -6.79 -6.86
C ASP A 426 9.16 -6.16 -8.23
N PRO A 427 9.65 -6.73 -9.35
CA PRO A 427 9.35 -6.24 -10.68
C PRO A 427 7.84 -6.29 -11.01
N LYS A 428 7.08 -7.18 -10.36
CA LYS A 428 5.62 -7.27 -10.47
C LYS A 428 4.95 -6.53 -9.32
N LYS A 429 4.67 -5.26 -9.48
CA LYS A 429 3.91 -4.47 -8.51
C LYS A 429 2.43 -4.80 -8.60
N LEU A 430 1.79 -5.11 -7.47
CA LEU A 430 0.37 -5.41 -7.39
C LEU A 430 -0.49 -4.13 -7.35
N ASP A 431 -0.02 -3.11 -6.64
CA ASP A 431 -0.74 -1.84 -6.51
C ASP A 431 -0.17 -0.77 -7.43
N TYR A 432 -1.03 -0.14 -8.23
CA TYR A 432 -0.72 1.01 -9.07
C TYR A 432 -1.03 2.30 -8.31
N ILE A 433 0.01 3.07 -7.96
CA ILE A 433 -0.11 4.18 -7.02
C ILE A 433 0.16 5.53 -7.68
N ASN A 434 -0.81 6.43 -7.59
CA ASN A 434 -0.64 7.84 -7.93
C ASN A 434 -0.29 8.64 -6.67
N PHE A 435 0.83 9.36 -6.70
CA PHE A 435 1.35 10.09 -5.53
C PHE A 435 1.00 11.58 -5.51
N LYS A 436 0.28 12.08 -6.49
CA LYS A 436 -0.01 13.51 -6.64
C LYS A 436 -0.90 14.03 -5.52
N LEU A 437 -0.48 15.14 -4.91
CA LEU A 437 -1.25 15.89 -3.92
C LEU A 437 -2.47 16.56 -4.57
N LEU A 438 -2.23 17.27 -5.66
CA LEU A 438 -3.26 17.87 -6.50
C LEU A 438 -3.47 16.97 -7.74
N SER A 439 -4.70 16.60 -7.99
CA SER A 439 -5.13 15.71 -9.06
C SER A 439 -6.57 16.01 -9.46
N PRO A 440 -7.09 15.52 -10.56
CA PRO A 440 -8.51 15.70 -10.89
C PRO A 440 -9.43 15.25 -9.74
N TYR A 441 -9.07 14.18 -9.01
CA TYR A 441 -9.83 13.71 -7.84
C TYR A 441 -9.91 14.76 -6.71
N THR A 442 -8.80 15.38 -6.34
CA THR A 442 -8.79 16.36 -5.25
C THR A 442 -9.34 17.71 -5.70
N ILE A 443 -9.07 18.10 -6.94
CA ILE A 443 -9.51 19.40 -7.49
C ILE A 443 -11.03 19.42 -7.74
N GLN A 444 -11.64 18.33 -8.21
CA GLN A 444 -13.10 18.26 -8.32
C GLN A 444 -13.78 18.48 -6.95
N LYS A 445 -13.20 17.90 -5.87
CA LYS A 445 -13.69 18.14 -4.50
C LYS A 445 -13.50 19.59 -4.07
N MET A 446 -12.37 20.22 -4.41
CA MET A 446 -12.16 21.66 -4.13
C MET A 446 -13.14 22.57 -4.90
N LEU A 447 -13.44 22.23 -6.16
CA LEU A 447 -14.44 22.96 -6.96
C LEU A 447 -15.84 22.87 -6.30
N ASN A 448 -16.22 21.66 -5.89
CA ASN A 448 -17.48 21.42 -5.19
C ASN A 448 -17.48 22.09 -3.81
N GLY A 449 -16.42 21.94 -3.03
CA GLY A 449 -16.26 22.55 -1.71
C GLY A 449 -16.33 24.07 -1.75
N ARG A 450 -15.67 24.71 -2.73
CA ARG A 450 -15.77 26.17 -2.93
C ARG A 450 -17.22 26.61 -3.19
N LYS A 451 -17.93 25.90 -4.08
CA LYS A 451 -19.35 26.16 -4.37
C LYS A 451 -20.22 25.96 -3.14
N LEU A 452 -19.96 24.88 -2.39
CA LEU A 452 -20.68 24.57 -1.14
C LEU A 452 -20.48 25.67 -0.10
N LEU A 453 -19.25 26.10 0.18
CA LEU A 453 -18.97 27.16 1.14
C LEU A 453 -19.60 28.49 0.73
N THR A 454 -19.57 28.83 -0.56
CA THR A 454 -20.24 30.01 -1.10
C THR A 454 -21.76 29.96 -0.88
N ASN A 455 -22.37 28.80 -1.16
CA ASN A 455 -23.80 28.60 -0.96
C ASN A 455 -24.19 28.68 0.51
N LEU A 456 -23.41 28.08 1.43
CA LEU A 456 -23.66 28.18 2.88
C LEU A 456 -23.75 29.63 3.33
N LYS A 457 -22.81 30.49 2.84
CA LYS A 457 -22.81 31.91 3.15
C LYS A 457 -24.04 32.65 2.59
N LEU A 458 -24.45 32.31 1.38
CA LEU A 458 -25.62 32.91 0.73
C LEU A 458 -26.95 32.51 1.39
N THR A 459 -27.08 31.28 1.82
CA THR A 459 -28.33 30.74 2.37
C THR A 459 -28.53 31.03 3.86
N SER A 460 -27.43 31.07 4.64
CA SER A 460 -27.48 31.26 6.09
C SER A 460 -27.25 32.73 6.53
N GLY A 461 -26.97 33.62 5.55
CA GLY A 461 -26.71 35.03 5.81
C GLY A 461 -25.24 35.34 6.09
N ALA A 462 -24.77 36.53 5.64
CA ALA A 462 -23.36 36.92 5.72
C ALA A 462 -22.90 37.35 7.12
N THR A 463 -23.80 37.50 8.08
CA THR A 463 -23.57 37.98 9.45
C THR A 463 -23.47 36.86 10.48
N SER A 464 -23.56 35.58 10.08
CA SER A 464 -23.42 34.45 11.01
C SER A 464 -21.97 34.28 11.44
N ASP A 465 -21.71 34.06 12.73
CA ASP A 465 -20.39 33.73 13.27
C ASP A 465 -19.95 32.31 12.90
N TYR A 466 -20.92 31.40 12.85
CA TYR A 466 -20.73 29.99 12.52
C TYR A 466 -21.77 29.49 11.53
N TYR A 467 -21.32 28.62 10.65
CA TYR A 467 -22.16 27.88 9.70
C TYR A 467 -22.14 26.40 10.06
N THR A 468 -23.28 25.73 9.96
CA THR A 468 -23.38 24.29 10.19
C THR A 468 -23.25 23.54 8.87
N TYR A 469 -22.36 22.57 8.83
CA TYR A 469 -22.18 21.64 7.71
C TYR A 469 -22.16 20.21 8.23
N HIS A 470 -23.21 19.44 7.92
CA HIS A 470 -23.50 18.16 8.58
C HIS A 470 -23.46 18.32 10.11
N SER A 471 -22.64 17.54 10.81
CA SER A 471 -22.46 17.62 12.26
C SER A 471 -21.31 18.55 12.70
N CYS A 472 -20.71 19.29 11.77
CA CYS A 472 -19.57 20.18 12.04
C CYS A 472 -19.98 21.65 12.00
N LYS A 473 -19.29 22.49 12.77
CA LYS A 473 -19.38 23.95 12.71
C LYS A 473 -18.20 24.53 11.94
N ILE A 474 -18.44 25.53 11.09
CA ILE A 474 -17.43 26.29 10.35
C ILE A 474 -17.52 27.74 10.77
N LYS A 475 -16.42 28.29 11.34
CA LYS A 475 -16.36 29.71 11.67
C LYS A 475 -16.39 30.58 10.39
N SER A 476 -17.08 31.72 10.42
CA SER A 476 -17.23 32.59 9.26
C SER A 476 -15.88 32.96 8.60
N SER A 477 -14.88 33.33 9.40
CA SER A 477 -13.53 33.62 8.89
C SER A 477 -12.84 32.38 8.27
N SER A 478 -13.10 31.20 8.78
CA SER A 478 -12.58 29.95 8.24
C SER A 478 -13.25 29.56 6.92
N LEU A 479 -14.55 29.86 6.80
CA LEU A 479 -15.30 29.65 5.56
C LEU A 479 -14.73 30.51 4.43
N ASP A 480 -14.55 31.83 4.66
CA ASP A 480 -14.01 32.77 3.68
C ASP A 480 -12.57 32.44 3.27
N ASN A 481 -11.74 32.04 4.26
CA ASN A 481 -10.39 31.58 3.98
C ASN A 481 -10.38 30.25 3.20
N GLY A 482 -11.29 29.34 3.48
CA GLY A 482 -11.44 28.09 2.76
C GLY A 482 -11.76 28.29 1.28
N ILE A 483 -12.68 29.21 0.96
CA ILE A 483 -13.01 29.58 -0.43
C ILE A 483 -11.73 30.05 -1.16
N LYS A 484 -10.92 30.93 -0.52
CA LYS A 484 -9.66 31.45 -1.10
C LYS A 484 -8.62 30.35 -1.29
N LEU A 485 -8.42 29.50 -0.30
CA LEU A 485 -7.45 28.40 -0.36
C LEU A 485 -7.80 27.36 -1.45
N TYR A 486 -9.09 27.04 -1.59
CA TYR A 486 -9.53 26.18 -2.69
C TYR A 486 -9.28 26.83 -4.05
N GLN A 487 -9.54 28.14 -4.19
CA GLN A 487 -9.22 28.85 -5.44
C GLN A 487 -7.73 28.79 -5.78
N ILE A 488 -6.85 29.02 -4.81
CA ILE A 488 -5.38 28.89 -4.96
C ILE A 488 -5.00 27.49 -5.41
N GLY A 489 -5.55 26.45 -4.77
CA GLY A 489 -5.29 25.05 -5.14
C GLY A 489 -5.73 24.72 -6.56
N ILE A 490 -6.92 25.20 -6.96
CA ILE A 490 -7.47 25.01 -8.31
C ILE A 490 -6.57 25.72 -9.35
N ASP A 491 -6.22 26.99 -9.14
CA ASP A 491 -5.40 27.76 -10.07
C ASP A 491 -4.00 27.18 -10.22
N LYS A 492 -3.39 26.75 -9.09
CA LYS A 492 -2.11 26.05 -9.11
C LYS A 492 -2.17 24.76 -9.92
N PHE A 493 -3.20 23.94 -9.76
CA PHE A 493 -3.32 22.68 -10.49
C PHE A 493 -3.54 22.92 -12.00
N LEU A 494 -4.52 23.74 -12.36
CA LEU A 494 -4.84 24.02 -13.77
C LEU A 494 -3.63 24.59 -14.52
N GLY A 495 -2.93 25.54 -13.89
CA GLY A 495 -1.72 26.11 -14.46
C GLY A 495 -0.56 25.13 -14.55
N ASN A 496 -0.35 24.26 -13.53
CA ASN A 496 0.66 23.22 -13.61
C ASN A 496 0.44 22.30 -14.82
N CYS A 497 -0.81 21.89 -15.08
CA CYS A 497 -1.15 21.08 -16.24
C CYS A 497 -0.95 21.82 -17.56
N LEU A 498 -1.36 23.09 -17.63
CA LEU A 498 -1.18 23.95 -18.79
C LEU A 498 0.32 24.14 -19.13
N ILE A 499 1.12 24.49 -18.13
CA ILE A 499 2.55 24.74 -18.30
C ILE A 499 3.26 23.46 -18.73
N LYS A 500 3.03 22.35 -18.07
CA LYS A 500 3.58 21.04 -18.45
C LYS A 500 3.26 20.68 -19.90
N ARG A 501 2.12 21.14 -20.43
CA ARG A 501 1.72 20.89 -21.82
C ARG A 501 2.47 21.77 -22.82
N LEU A 502 2.91 22.97 -22.41
CA LEU A 502 3.50 24.00 -23.27
C LEU A 502 5.03 24.16 -23.09
N GLU A 503 5.61 23.72 -21.96
CA GLU A 503 7.00 23.99 -21.53
C GLU A 503 8.02 23.71 -22.63
N ASP A 504 8.00 22.51 -23.22
CA ASP A 504 8.97 22.07 -24.23
C ASP A 504 8.49 22.22 -25.68
N LYS A 505 7.39 22.95 -25.91
CA LYS A 505 6.81 23.07 -27.27
C LYS A 505 7.27 24.32 -27.97
N GLN A 506 7.81 24.15 -29.18
CA GLN A 506 8.06 25.26 -30.10
C GLN A 506 6.77 25.56 -30.86
N LEU A 507 6.13 26.67 -30.53
CA LEU A 507 4.89 27.12 -31.14
C LEU A 507 5.21 28.12 -32.26
N LYS A 508 4.69 27.89 -33.47
CA LYS A 508 4.91 28.76 -34.62
C LYS A 508 3.77 29.76 -34.82
N ASN A 509 2.57 29.40 -34.41
CA ASN A 509 1.35 30.19 -34.56
C ASN A 509 0.27 29.76 -33.57
N ILE A 510 -0.86 30.47 -33.55
CA ILE A 510 -2.02 30.15 -32.69
C ILE A 510 -2.62 28.78 -32.95
N ASP A 511 -2.61 28.30 -34.20
CA ASP A 511 -3.15 26.98 -34.52
C ASP A 511 -2.27 25.85 -33.94
N GLY A 512 -0.95 26.04 -33.94
CA GLY A 512 -0.01 25.17 -33.24
C GLY A 512 -0.27 25.14 -31.74
N LEU A 513 -0.56 26.28 -31.10
CA LEU A 513 -0.96 26.35 -29.70
C LEU A 513 -2.25 25.55 -29.44
N ARG A 514 -3.29 25.78 -30.24
CA ARG A 514 -4.58 25.09 -30.13
C ARG A 514 -4.44 23.59 -30.33
N ALA A 515 -3.62 23.17 -31.29
CA ALA A 515 -3.33 21.76 -31.53
C ALA A 515 -2.65 21.08 -30.33
N VAL A 516 -1.67 21.74 -29.70
CA VAL A 516 -1.00 21.25 -28.49
C VAL A 516 -1.95 21.16 -27.31
N LEU A 517 -2.87 22.14 -27.15
CA LEU A 517 -3.84 22.18 -26.07
C LEU A 517 -5.05 21.24 -26.28
N SER A 518 -5.28 20.76 -27.51
CA SER A 518 -6.40 19.86 -27.79
C SER A 518 -6.19 18.50 -27.11
N PRO A 519 -7.17 18.00 -26.32
CA PRO A 519 -7.09 16.68 -25.72
C PRO A 519 -7.08 15.59 -26.81
N GLN A 520 -6.31 14.53 -26.61
CA GLN A 520 -6.27 13.37 -27.49
C GLN A 520 -7.38 12.34 -27.19
N THR A 521 -8.05 12.50 -26.05
CA THR A 521 -9.13 11.64 -25.59
C THR A 521 -10.21 12.46 -24.89
N THR A 522 -11.44 11.97 -24.89
CA THR A 522 -12.54 12.50 -24.10
C THR A 522 -12.66 11.77 -22.76
N THR A 523 -12.00 10.63 -22.62
CA THR A 523 -11.95 9.89 -21.35
C THR A 523 -11.28 10.74 -20.27
N GLY A 524 -11.94 10.81 -19.13
CA GLY A 524 -11.46 11.57 -17.98
C GLY A 524 -12.15 12.92 -17.78
N THR A 525 -12.97 13.41 -18.71
CA THR A 525 -13.66 14.70 -18.59
C THR A 525 -14.73 14.73 -17.50
N GLY A 526 -15.22 13.56 -17.05
CA GLY A 526 -16.24 13.39 -16.01
C GLY A 526 -15.67 13.37 -14.59
N LYS A 527 -16.36 12.65 -13.70
CA LYS A 527 -15.93 12.45 -12.31
C LYS A 527 -14.73 11.53 -12.19
N TRP A 528 -13.98 11.71 -11.13
CA TRP A 528 -12.82 10.90 -10.76
C TRP A 528 -13.01 10.22 -9.42
N VAL A 529 -12.43 9.04 -9.28
CA VAL A 529 -12.43 8.24 -8.05
C VAL A 529 -11.00 7.87 -7.64
N ASP A 530 -10.83 7.56 -6.36
CA ASP A 530 -9.60 6.98 -5.80
C ASP A 530 -9.89 5.54 -5.36
N LEU A 531 -9.33 4.59 -6.09
CA LEU A 531 -9.46 3.15 -5.80
C LEU A 531 -8.33 2.69 -4.86
N ALA A 532 -8.26 3.28 -3.67
CA ALA A 532 -7.23 2.99 -2.69
C ALA A 532 -5.80 3.14 -3.26
N GLY A 533 -5.52 4.31 -3.84
CA GLY A 533 -4.20 4.64 -4.39
C GLY A 533 -4.18 4.90 -5.89
N LEU A 534 -5.06 4.31 -6.66
CA LEU A 534 -5.20 4.53 -8.10
C LEU A 534 -6.26 5.59 -8.37
N PHE A 535 -5.86 6.72 -8.94
CA PHE A 535 -6.80 7.69 -9.49
C PHE A 535 -7.28 7.25 -10.87
N ALA A 536 -8.57 7.19 -11.04
CA ALA A 536 -9.18 6.83 -12.32
C ALA A 536 -10.43 7.68 -12.64
N PRO A 537 -10.73 7.92 -13.94
CA PRO A 537 -12.03 8.40 -14.33
C PRO A 537 -13.12 7.42 -13.93
N GLU A 538 -14.22 7.91 -13.35
CA GLU A 538 -15.35 7.06 -12.96
C GLU A 538 -15.89 6.25 -14.16
N GLU A 539 -15.96 6.86 -15.34
CA GLU A 539 -16.40 6.20 -16.58
C GLU A 539 -15.53 4.98 -16.96
N SER A 540 -14.20 5.06 -16.78
CA SER A 540 -13.29 3.94 -17.03
C SER A 540 -13.53 2.79 -16.05
N VAL A 541 -13.78 3.13 -14.79
CA VAL A 541 -14.14 2.14 -13.77
C VAL A 541 -15.49 1.50 -14.09
N GLN A 542 -16.51 2.29 -14.44
CA GLN A 542 -17.84 1.77 -14.81
C GLN A 542 -17.78 0.88 -16.05
N LYS A 543 -16.95 1.24 -17.04
CA LYS A 543 -16.71 0.39 -18.20
C LYS A 543 -16.12 -0.96 -17.79
N MET A 544 -15.04 -0.97 -17.01
CA MET A 544 -14.44 -2.21 -16.51
C MET A 544 -15.45 -3.06 -15.74
N LEU A 545 -16.26 -2.46 -14.86
CA LEU A 545 -17.30 -3.18 -14.11
C LEU A 545 -18.35 -3.80 -15.04
N SER A 546 -18.76 -3.09 -16.09
CA SER A 546 -19.69 -3.61 -17.10
C SER A 546 -19.06 -4.75 -17.91
N ASP A 547 -17.78 -4.64 -18.23
CA ASP A 547 -17.03 -5.68 -18.94
C ASP A 547 -16.87 -6.96 -18.07
N ILE A 548 -16.75 -6.82 -16.75
CA ILE A 548 -16.80 -7.96 -15.81
C ILE A 548 -18.22 -8.57 -15.76
N GLU A 549 -19.27 -7.75 -15.71
CA GLU A 549 -20.65 -8.23 -15.66
C GLU A 549 -21.07 -9.02 -16.88
N ASN A 550 -20.68 -8.56 -18.08
CA ASN A 550 -21.02 -9.20 -19.35
C ASN A 550 -20.06 -10.33 -19.75
N GLY A 551 -18.97 -10.53 -18.99
CA GLY A 551 -17.98 -11.58 -19.21
C GLY A 551 -16.89 -11.25 -20.23
N SER A 552 -16.83 -10.02 -20.76
CA SER A 552 -15.73 -9.58 -21.62
C SER A 552 -14.39 -9.55 -20.86
N ILE A 553 -14.44 -9.25 -19.55
CA ILE A 553 -13.36 -9.48 -18.60
C ILE A 553 -13.75 -10.71 -17.77
N SER A 554 -13.01 -11.81 -17.94
CA SER A 554 -13.33 -13.11 -17.36
C SER A 554 -12.19 -13.75 -16.56
N THR A 555 -11.02 -13.07 -16.47
CA THR A 555 -9.87 -13.53 -15.69
C THR A 555 -9.31 -12.42 -14.79
N LEU A 556 -8.62 -12.82 -13.71
CA LEU A 556 -7.99 -11.89 -12.76
C LEU A 556 -6.86 -11.09 -13.43
N GLU A 557 -6.19 -11.66 -14.41
CA GLU A 557 -5.15 -10.99 -15.21
C GLU A 557 -5.75 -9.83 -15.99
N GLN A 558 -6.89 -10.03 -16.67
CA GLN A 558 -7.59 -8.97 -17.43
C GLN A 558 -8.07 -7.85 -16.50
N VAL A 559 -8.52 -8.17 -15.28
CA VAL A 559 -8.86 -7.16 -14.26
C VAL A 559 -7.63 -6.32 -13.89
N THR A 560 -6.47 -6.97 -13.70
CA THR A 560 -5.21 -6.29 -13.39
C THR A 560 -4.76 -5.41 -14.56
N GLU A 561 -4.86 -5.90 -15.80
CA GLU A 561 -4.54 -5.14 -17.03
C GLU A 561 -5.42 -3.90 -17.18
N ALA A 562 -6.71 -3.98 -16.84
CA ALA A 562 -7.60 -2.84 -16.85
C ALA A 562 -7.16 -1.73 -15.88
N PHE A 563 -6.77 -2.09 -14.65
CA PHE A 563 -6.22 -1.11 -13.70
C PHE A 563 -4.87 -0.55 -14.16
N GLN A 564 -4.01 -1.38 -14.74
CA GLN A 564 -2.73 -0.94 -15.28
C GLN A 564 -2.91 0.06 -16.43
N SER A 565 -3.87 -0.18 -17.32
CA SER A 565 -4.21 0.76 -18.39
C SER A 565 -4.68 2.10 -17.82
N MET A 566 -5.59 2.09 -16.85
CA MET A 566 -6.04 3.33 -16.19
C MET A 566 -4.88 4.12 -15.57
N HIS A 567 -3.91 3.42 -14.98
CA HIS A 567 -2.72 4.05 -14.41
C HIS A 567 -1.79 4.63 -15.49
N ASN A 568 -1.54 3.89 -16.55
CA ASN A 568 -0.65 4.31 -17.64
C ASN A 568 -1.23 5.50 -18.42
N ASP A 569 -2.55 5.51 -18.64
CA ASP A 569 -3.25 6.55 -19.38
C ASP A 569 -3.60 7.78 -18.53
N TYR A 570 -3.28 7.74 -17.23
CA TYR A 570 -3.54 8.85 -16.29
C TYR A 570 -3.12 10.23 -16.84
N PRO A 571 -1.93 10.43 -17.46
CA PRO A 571 -1.54 11.76 -17.94
C PRO A 571 -2.45 12.30 -19.05
N ALA A 572 -2.96 11.43 -19.93
CA ALA A 572 -3.88 11.81 -21.00
C ALA A 572 -5.25 12.16 -20.44
N TYR A 573 -5.74 11.36 -19.49
CA TYR A 573 -7.02 11.60 -18.82
C TYR A 573 -6.98 12.87 -17.95
N GLU A 574 -5.88 13.11 -17.21
CA GLU A 574 -5.67 14.32 -16.42
C GLU A 574 -5.74 15.57 -17.30
N TRP A 575 -5.11 15.53 -18.50
CA TRP A 575 -5.17 16.65 -19.42
C TRP A 575 -6.58 16.83 -20.00
N ALA A 576 -7.28 15.78 -20.40
CA ALA A 576 -8.65 15.86 -20.88
C ALA A 576 -9.59 16.52 -19.86
N TRP A 577 -9.48 16.11 -18.59
CA TRP A 577 -10.21 16.74 -17.48
C TRP A 577 -9.87 18.21 -17.32
N THR A 578 -8.57 18.53 -17.30
CA THR A 578 -8.08 19.91 -17.15
C THR A 578 -8.58 20.80 -18.27
N ALA A 579 -8.51 20.35 -19.52
CA ALA A 579 -9.00 21.09 -20.67
C ALA A 579 -10.51 21.36 -20.57
N GLY A 580 -11.30 20.38 -20.09
CA GLY A 580 -12.72 20.54 -19.83
C GLY A 580 -13.00 21.65 -18.79
N VAL A 581 -12.26 21.66 -17.69
CA VAL A 581 -12.38 22.69 -16.65
C VAL A 581 -11.95 24.06 -17.16
N LEU A 582 -10.88 24.14 -17.96
CA LEU A 582 -10.42 25.38 -18.59
C LEU A 582 -11.48 25.95 -19.54
N GLN A 583 -12.11 25.10 -20.35
CA GLN A 583 -13.21 25.51 -21.26
C GLN A 583 -14.39 26.09 -20.49
N GLN A 584 -14.81 25.45 -19.40
CA GLN A 584 -15.88 25.96 -18.53
C GLN A 584 -15.50 27.31 -17.92
N ARG A 585 -14.27 27.46 -17.47
CA ARG A 585 -13.78 28.69 -16.85
C ARG A 585 -13.70 29.87 -17.82
N LEU A 586 -13.24 29.61 -19.05
CA LEU A 586 -13.08 30.61 -20.10
C LEU A 586 -14.38 30.86 -20.88
N GLY A 587 -15.39 30.01 -20.74
CA GLY A 587 -16.63 30.08 -21.55
C GLY A 587 -16.41 29.84 -23.05
N LYS A 588 -15.32 29.18 -23.44
CA LYS A 588 -14.96 28.89 -24.83
C LYS A 588 -14.27 27.54 -24.97
N THR A 589 -14.36 26.95 -26.16
CA THR A 589 -13.71 25.68 -26.49
C THR A 589 -12.22 25.86 -26.75
N ILE A 590 -11.42 24.80 -26.59
CA ILE A 590 -9.95 24.82 -26.76
C ILE A 590 -9.54 25.40 -28.14
N ASN A 591 -10.28 25.10 -29.21
CA ASN A 591 -10.02 25.60 -30.55
C ASN A 591 -10.28 27.10 -30.74
N LYS A 592 -10.86 27.77 -29.73
CA LYS A 592 -11.09 29.23 -29.68
C LYS A 592 -10.21 29.95 -28.67
N ILE A 593 -9.32 29.22 -27.98
CA ILE A 593 -8.37 29.80 -27.01
C ILE A 593 -7.42 30.75 -27.76
N THR A 594 -7.14 31.90 -27.12
CA THR A 594 -6.22 32.91 -27.57
C THR A 594 -4.93 32.91 -26.74
N THR A 595 -3.91 33.64 -27.23
CA THR A 595 -2.68 33.86 -26.46
C THR A 595 -2.97 34.61 -25.17
N ASP A 596 -3.93 35.57 -25.17
CA ASP A 596 -4.35 36.31 -23.99
C ASP A 596 -4.97 35.41 -22.92
N ASP A 597 -5.76 34.44 -23.31
CA ASP A 597 -6.30 33.44 -22.37
C ASP A 597 -5.18 32.69 -21.68
N VAL A 598 -4.14 32.30 -22.42
CA VAL A 598 -2.99 31.56 -21.85
C VAL A 598 -2.17 32.48 -20.94
N ILE A 599 -2.01 33.74 -21.32
CA ILE A 599 -1.34 34.77 -20.47
C ILE A 599 -2.10 34.92 -19.16
N GLU A 600 -3.43 35.13 -19.22
CA GLU A 600 -4.27 35.24 -18.02
C GLU A 600 -4.16 34.03 -17.11
N LEU A 601 -4.29 32.82 -17.66
CA LEU A 601 -4.19 31.59 -16.90
C LEU A 601 -2.80 31.40 -16.27
N THR A 602 -1.74 31.76 -17.00
CA THR A 602 -0.36 31.68 -16.50
C THR A 602 -0.11 32.70 -15.39
N THR A 603 -0.66 33.92 -15.50
CA THR A 603 -0.59 34.93 -14.46
C THR A 603 -1.28 34.49 -13.18
N LYS A 604 -2.52 33.97 -13.28
CA LYS A 604 -3.26 33.42 -12.13
C LYS A 604 -2.52 32.25 -11.49
N TRP A 605 -1.90 31.38 -12.29
CA TRP A 605 -1.07 30.31 -11.78
C TRP A 605 0.14 30.80 -11.01
N LYS A 606 0.86 31.80 -11.55
CA LYS A 606 2.02 32.41 -10.90
C LYS A 606 1.63 32.98 -9.53
N GLU A 607 0.54 33.77 -9.49
CA GLU A 607 0.00 34.32 -8.25
C GLU A 607 -0.34 33.23 -7.24
N ALA A 608 -1.06 32.20 -7.66
CA ALA A 608 -1.48 31.09 -6.80
C ALA A 608 -0.29 30.28 -6.25
N VAL A 609 0.74 30.03 -7.07
CA VAL A 609 1.95 29.31 -6.63
C VAL A 609 2.71 30.14 -5.62
N VAL A 610 2.97 31.41 -5.92
CA VAL A 610 3.73 32.32 -5.05
C VAL A 610 2.99 32.54 -3.73
N GLU A 611 1.68 32.78 -3.77
CA GLU A 611 0.88 32.95 -2.56
C GLU A 611 0.89 31.70 -1.67
N LEU A 612 0.75 30.49 -2.27
CA LEU A 612 0.79 29.26 -1.50
C LEU A 612 2.18 29.01 -0.89
N ASP A 613 3.23 29.27 -1.62
CA ASP A 613 4.61 29.13 -1.15
C ASP A 613 4.92 30.12 -0.01
N HIS A 614 4.45 31.37 -0.07
CA HIS A 614 4.53 32.29 1.05
C HIS A 614 3.76 31.82 2.29
N LYS A 615 2.60 31.15 2.11
CA LYS A 615 1.87 30.54 3.23
C LYS A 615 2.62 29.35 3.83
N LEU A 616 3.30 28.55 3.01
CA LEU A 616 4.18 27.45 3.48
C LEU A 616 5.42 28.01 4.21
N TYR A 617 6.01 29.09 3.70
CA TYR A 617 7.11 29.80 4.37
C TYR A 617 6.68 30.30 5.76
N ALA A 618 5.52 30.93 5.86
CA ALA A 618 4.96 31.39 7.12
C ALA A 618 4.63 30.24 8.08
N ASP A 619 4.21 29.08 7.57
CA ASP A 619 3.97 27.89 8.38
C ASP A 619 5.29 27.28 8.89
N ALA A 620 6.32 27.21 8.05
CA ALA A 620 7.66 26.78 8.45
C ALA A 620 8.26 27.68 9.56
N LYS A 621 8.05 28.99 9.48
CA LYS A 621 8.56 29.96 10.46
C LYS A 621 8.05 29.69 11.88
N LYS A 622 6.87 29.10 12.04
CA LYS A 622 6.31 28.77 13.36
C LYS A 622 7.15 27.75 14.14
N GLU A 623 7.89 26.89 13.44
CA GLU A 623 8.79 25.91 14.07
C GLU A 623 10.07 26.54 14.65
N PHE A 624 10.29 27.84 14.39
CA PHE A 624 11.41 28.62 14.90
C PHE A 624 10.98 29.76 15.82
N ALA A 625 9.69 29.85 16.17
CA ALA A 625 9.17 30.83 17.09
C ALA A 625 9.56 30.52 18.54
N ASP A 626 9.47 31.51 19.45
CA ASP A 626 9.86 31.37 20.84
C ASP A 626 9.21 30.18 21.57
N ILE A 627 7.95 29.87 21.24
CA ILE A 627 7.25 28.71 21.79
C ILE A 627 7.94 27.38 21.43
N ALA A 628 8.63 27.30 20.29
CA ALA A 628 9.39 26.11 19.88
C ALA A 628 10.71 25.96 20.65
N GLN A 629 11.14 26.98 21.38
CA GLN A 629 12.37 26.99 22.14
C GLN A 629 12.17 26.54 23.62
N ILE A 630 10.92 26.30 24.01
CA ILE A 630 10.61 25.78 25.35
C ILE A 630 11.33 24.45 25.58
N GLY A 631 12.09 24.37 26.67
CA GLY A 631 12.89 23.20 27.04
C GLY A 631 14.34 23.22 26.52
N TYR A 632 14.76 24.29 25.85
CA TYR A 632 16.16 24.50 25.52
C TYR A 632 16.83 25.42 26.54
N GLY A 633 18.16 25.27 26.74
CA GLY A 633 18.95 26.12 27.60
C GLY A 633 18.52 26.09 29.08
N ILE A 634 18.17 24.92 29.60
CA ILE A 634 17.46 24.71 30.89
C ILE A 634 18.12 25.43 32.06
N ASP A 635 19.44 25.42 32.15
CA ASP A 635 20.21 25.98 33.27
C ASP A 635 20.80 27.38 32.96
N GLY A 636 20.27 28.05 31.91
CA GLY A 636 20.81 29.31 31.43
C GLY A 636 19.77 30.44 31.34
N ASN A 637 20.19 31.51 30.68
CA ASN A 637 19.34 32.67 30.38
C ASN A 637 18.76 32.56 28.92
N GLU A 638 18.01 33.55 28.48
CA GLU A 638 17.41 33.62 27.17
C GLU A 638 18.44 33.47 26.03
N GLN A 639 19.65 34.04 26.17
CA GLN A 639 20.72 33.92 25.20
C GLN A 639 21.22 32.45 25.12
N THR A 640 21.28 31.75 26.25
CA THR A 640 21.61 30.31 26.31
C THR A 640 20.54 29.49 25.60
N THR A 641 19.25 29.79 25.81
CA THR A 641 18.10 29.14 25.14
C THR A 641 18.21 29.28 23.64
N HIS A 642 18.40 30.50 23.13
CA HIS A 642 18.55 30.74 21.70
C HIS A 642 19.76 30.03 21.10
N SER A 643 20.89 30.03 21.81
CA SER A 643 22.11 29.36 21.35
C SER A 643 21.96 27.86 21.29
N ASP A 644 21.38 27.26 22.33
CA ASP A 644 21.12 25.81 22.39
C ASP A 644 20.14 25.39 21.30
N PHE A 645 19.03 26.10 21.13
CA PHE A 645 18.06 25.85 20.06
C PHE A 645 18.72 25.95 18.68
N ALA A 646 19.52 26.99 18.43
CA ALA A 646 20.20 27.16 17.14
C ALA A 646 21.21 26.04 16.86
N GLN A 647 21.88 25.51 17.87
CA GLN A 647 22.81 24.39 17.72
C GLN A 647 22.09 23.06 17.43
N VAL A 648 20.96 22.80 18.07
CA VAL A 648 20.22 21.53 17.94
C VAL A 648 19.28 21.54 16.74
N ARG A 649 18.51 22.61 16.53
CA ARG A 649 17.48 22.72 15.50
C ARG A 649 17.95 23.45 14.24
N GLY A 650 18.98 24.24 14.35
CA GLY A 650 19.44 25.14 13.30
C GLY A 650 18.75 26.51 13.34
N VAL A 651 19.05 27.35 12.36
CA VAL A 651 18.45 28.68 12.18
C VAL A 651 17.55 28.69 10.96
N PHE A 652 16.46 29.41 11.03
CA PHE A 652 15.41 29.42 10.01
C PHE A 652 15.93 29.71 8.60
N GLU A 653 16.79 30.71 8.45
CA GLU A 653 17.33 31.15 7.15
C GLU A 653 18.23 30.10 6.48
N LYS A 654 18.74 29.12 7.24
CA LYS A 654 19.58 28.02 6.74
C LYS A 654 18.81 26.71 6.60
N ASP A 655 17.53 26.68 6.95
CA ASP A 655 16.72 25.47 6.83
C ASP A 655 16.55 25.08 5.35
N SER A 656 16.74 23.80 5.07
CA SER A 656 16.70 23.29 3.69
C SER A 656 15.35 23.46 3.03
N PHE A 657 14.25 23.30 3.77
CA PHE A 657 12.90 23.48 3.25
C PHE A 657 12.61 24.94 2.92
N VAL A 658 13.08 25.86 3.75
CA VAL A 658 12.97 27.32 3.50
C VAL A 658 13.70 27.70 2.22
N SER A 659 14.97 27.26 2.06
CA SER A 659 15.72 27.47 0.82
C SER A 659 15.06 26.85 -0.41
N GLU A 660 14.41 25.68 -0.26
CA GLU A 660 13.65 25.06 -1.36
C GLU A 660 12.42 25.90 -1.75
N ILE A 661 11.70 26.50 -0.79
CA ILE A 661 10.55 27.36 -1.06
C ILE A 661 11.02 28.59 -1.86
N GLU A 662 12.08 29.27 -1.43
CA GLU A 662 12.60 30.47 -2.12
C GLU A 662 13.03 30.16 -3.55
N LYS A 663 13.76 29.05 -3.75
CA LYS A 663 14.14 28.59 -5.10
C LYS A 663 12.92 28.22 -5.93
N HIS A 664 11.89 27.64 -5.32
CA HIS A 664 10.66 27.28 -6.02
C HIS A 664 9.90 28.55 -6.48
N ILE A 665 9.76 29.55 -5.62
CA ILE A 665 9.15 30.85 -5.98
C ILE A 665 9.91 31.50 -7.16
N ALA A 666 11.25 31.60 -7.05
CA ALA A 666 12.06 32.18 -8.10
C ALA A 666 11.95 31.44 -9.43
N GLY A 667 12.04 30.11 -9.37
CA GLY A 667 11.95 29.24 -10.55
C GLY A 667 10.58 29.30 -11.22
N LYS A 668 9.49 29.29 -10.43
CA LYS A 668 8.11 29.37 -10.97
C LYS A 668 7.78 30.75 -11.53
N THR A 669 8.28 31.80 -10.90
CA THR A 669 8.17 33.18 -11.42
C THR A 669 8.84 33.27 -12.78
N LYS A 670 10.09 32.87 -12.90
CA LYS A 670 10.85 32.84 -14.16
C LYS A 670 10.12 32.06 -15.25
N LEU A 671 9.64 30.86 -14.93
CA LEU A 671 8.92 30.00 -15.89
C LEU A 671 7.62 30.68 -16.39
N ALA A 672 6.89 31.37 -15.49
CA ALA A 672 5.70 32.12 -15.88
C ALA A 672 6.06 33.27 -16.85
N ASP A 673 7.06 34.05 -16.52
CA ASP A 673 7.48 35.22 -17.31
C ASP A 673 7.98 34.81 -18.70
N GLU A 674 8.74 33.71 -18.77
CA GLU A 674 9.17 33.09 -20.03
C GLU A 674 7.99 32.64 -20.89
N LEU A 675 6.99 31.96 -20.30
CA LEU A 675 5.81 31.52 -21.05
C LEU A 675 4.95 32.71 -21.52
N ILE A 676 4.75 33.73 -20.67
CA ILE A 676 4.02 34.96 -21.03
C ILE A 676 4.71 35.62 -22.21
N SER A 677 6.03 35.86 -22.14
CA SER A 677 6.79 36.47 -23.24
C SER A 677 6.71 35.66 -24.56
N ARG A 678 6.67 34.32 -24.46
CA ARG A 678 6.45 33.48 -25.64
C ARG A 678 5.06 33.65 -26.24
N MET A 679 4.02 33.79 -25.39
CA MET A 679 2.65 34.03 -25.86
C MET A 679 2.48 35.43 -26.48
N GLU A 680 3.15 36.44 -25.94
CA GLU A 680 3.19 37.78 -26.50
C GLU A 680 3.82 37.81 -27.90
N LYS A 681 4.90 37.05 -28.12
CA LYS A 681 5.54 36.93 -29.45
C LYS A 681 4.71 36.13 -30.45
N LEU A 682 3.76 35.34 -29.98
CA LEU A 682 2.88 34.53 -30.80
C LEU A 682 1.59 35.24 -31.19
N ARG A 683 1.33 36.41 -30.55
CA ARG A 683 0.21 37.30 -30.79
C ARG A 683 0.31 37.98 -32.16
#